data_c05d5ced74f93e76f31834eca19020c4
#
_entry.id   c05d5ced74f93e76f31834eca19020c4
#
_cell.length_a   1.000
_cell.length_b   1.000
_cell.length_c   1.000
_cell.angle_alpha   90.00
_cell.angle_beta   90.00
_cell.angle_gamma   90.00
#
_symmetry.space_group_name_H-M   'P 1'
#
loop_
_entity.id
_entity.type
_entity.pdbx_description
1 polymer ?
#
loop_
_entity_poly.entity_id
_entity_poly.type
_entity_poly.pdbx_seq_one_letter_code
_entity_poly.pdbx_strand_id
1 'polypeptide(L)'
;MSEGKLRRSRVLERTLSFESLEERRVMASLPFGATAEDTGEFMLGRVAVTPVLLESDGTIDPSTENWTPSHVAAVMTNVQTGLNWWTQLLQKESSVHTLEWVIDRSYADNRPSTPYEPINRTSNAYELWVSQFLSDIGFNQTNNLESNIRRFNDSQRQKLNADWSFTMFVVNSVNDGSGTFAPGGDFSRAFAFAGGLFMVVPSVRPASTFTHETGHMFWARDEYSGGGTYYDKRGYYDAQNTNAIDSNPIPGFQQQPSIMSSGASLDTAYNSITSPDATLAQIGWRDSDSDGIFDVLDVPLSLEGTGRYDALGGDYLFSGVATVQTLPNRNSSGLQNNITINKVTRVEYRIGSGTWTTVASPNSFTANLELAIPIAGSDLGKTIEIRAVDSRIGITSNVFSGVIGNVPDTTTRHGIQGFVWRDSNQDRQWNASEIGFAGATVTLVDANLTPVSLQKTIDPDNYPSGTLSGNLGGVRLDVVGFDATGAIGVFDDSAASTGSKIFKPYSFWSKKYLDAFRDQDLQLRARFDTLTSYVSIDAIAVADNSKVRLEAYAADGTLLARFERKGLLRNETVKMEVETGEAKISYVIARGFQNTTVKFDNLRFGPGNTATTAADGSYFLENLPAGNYRLLVTDTNAGFKVTNAINGVLEVAYGSNRSVTHVDFGGYVEPSPWQNQALPEDVDGKDGVNPLDVLVLVNDINQNQPRSLVGSPINPPPYLDVNGDRYVSPLDVLAVINYINRNRGGSGSGSGGEGERSSVPIITEPVHSNETAPRLVSFASGRSNSLPTTWIVEQTGSAILSQGPDRCGCPTCMAFETAVTMAGETEQSDMYLFQAPLE
;
A
#
# COMPACT_ATOMS: atom_id res chain seq x y z
N MET A 1 58.04 -39.79 51.73
CA MET A 1 58.68 -38.65 51.11
C MET A 1 58.69 -38.90 49.63
N SER A 2 57.75 -38.29 48.93
CA SER A 2 57.76 -38.23 47.49
C SER A 2 56.75 -37.14 47.12
N GLU A 3 57.31 -36.06 46.61
CA GLU A 3 56.56 -34.88 46.17
C GLU A 3 55.78 -35.14 44.84
N GLY A 4 54.54 -34.92 44.85
CA GLY A 4 53.69 -34.94 43.64
C GLY A 4 53.69 -33.59 42.98
N LYS A 5 54.18 -33.51 41.73
CA LYS A 5 54.14 -32.32 40.88
C LYS A 5 52.75 -32.18 40.28
N LEU A 6 52.01 -31.12 40.64
CA LEU A 6 50.82 -30.67 39.98
C LEU A 6 51.18 -30.04 38.60
N ARG A 7 50.62 -30.58 37.49
CA ARG A 7 50.65 -29.97 36.19
C ARG A 7 49.55 -28.92 36.13
N ARG A 8 49.90 -27.66 35.98
CA ARG A 8 48.98 -26.57 35.59
C ARG A 8 48.67 -26.66 34.09
N SER A 9 47.41 -26.91 33.73
CA SER A 9 46.92 -26.72 32.36
C SER A 9 46.81 -25.23 32.07
N ARG A 10 47.49 -24.77 31.01
CA ARG A 10 47.29 -23.43 30.44
C ARG A 10 45.98 -23.44 29.67
N VAL A 11 44.98 -22.68 30.15
CA VAL A 11 43.83 -22.29 29.37
C VAL A 11 44.31 -21.21 28.38
N LEU A 12 44.29 -21.53 27.12
CA LEU A 12 44.47 -20.56 26.02
C LEU A 12 43.16 -19.78 25.89
N GLU A 13 43.12 -18.56 26.41
CA GLU A 13 42.10 -17.58 26.04
C GLU A 13 42.30 -17.19 24.56
N ARG A 14 41.43 -17.69 23.69
CA ARG A 14 41.28 -17.14 22.34
C ARG A 14 40.43 -15.90 22.46
N THR A 15 41.03 -14.74 22.36
CA THR A 15 40.30 -13.49 22.07
C THR A 15 39.75 -13.57 20.65
N LEU A 16 38.43 -13.75 20.52
CA LEU A 16 37.74 -13.58 19.27
C LEU A 16 37.72 -12.07 19.00
N SER A 17 38.53 -11.61 18.05
CA SER A 17 38.33 -10.30 17.47
C SER A 17 37.11 -10.39 16.55
N PHE A 18 36.01 -9.77 16.94
CA PHE A 18 34.93 -9.49 16.02
C PHE A 18 35.42 -8.40 15.05
N GLU A 19 35.65 -8.76 13.79
CA GLU A 19 35.70 -7.78 12.74
C GLU A 19 34.28 -7.14 12.69
N SER A 20 34.25 -5.81 12.65
CA SER A 20 33.02 -5.07 12.52
C SER A 20 32.32 -5.56 11.25
N LEU A 21 31.18 -6.22 11.42
CA LEU A 21 30.24 -6.44 10.32
C LEU A 21 29.95 -5.06 9.73
N GLU A 22 30.22 -4.89 8.43
CA GLU A 22 29.71 -3.76 7.69
C GLU A 22 28.24 -3.62 8.04
N GLU A 23 27.81 -2.42 8.46
CA GLU A 23 26.42 -2.14 8.72
C GLU A 23 25.64 -2.50 7.46
N ARG A 24 24.92 -3.61 7.47
CA ARG A 24 23.92 -3.90 6.46
C ARG A 24 22.93 -2.73 6.50
N ARG A 25 23.05 -1.82 5.55
CA ARG A 25 22.04 -0.80 5.35
C ARG A 25 20.74 -1.52 5.01
N VAL A 26 19.86 -1.64 5.99
CA VAL A 26 18.48 -2.00 5.77
C VAL A 26 17.94 -0.91 4.85
N MET A 27 17.66 -1.23 3.60
CA MET A 27 17.01 -0.29 2.70
C MET A 27 15.72 0.18 3.38
N ALA A 28 15.50 1.48 3.42
CA ALA A 28 14.29 2.03 4.01
C ALA A 28 13.08 1.42 3.29
N SER A 29 12.17 0.83 4.06
CA SER A 29 10.88 0.43 3.51
C SER A 29 10.10 1.70 3.15
N LEU A 30 9.46 1.71 1.98
CA LEU A 30 8.49 2.74 1.63
C LEU A 30 7.44 2.89 2.74
N PRO A 31 6.88 4.08 2.98
CA PRO A 31 5.67 4.22 3.77
C PRO A 31 4.60 3.23 3.31
N PHE A 32 3.81 2.72 4.23
CA PHE A 32 2.78 1.74 3.89
C PHE A 32 1.78 2.32 2.89
N GLY A 33 1.56 1.62 1.79
CA GLY A 33 0.69 2.07 0.69
C GLY A 33 1.36 2.98 -0.34
N ALA A 34 2.59 3.46 -0.09
CA ALA A 34 3.34 4.29 -1.03
C ALA A 34 3.99 3.47 -2.14
N THR A 35 4.15 4.11 -3.29
CA THR A 35 4.99 3.67 -4.40
C THR A 35 6.29 4.48 -4.46
N ALA A 36 7.20 4.12 -5.35
CA ALA A 36 8.41 4.90 -5.59
C ALA A 36 8.13 6.34 -6.10
N GLU A 37 6.94 6.58 -6.62
CA GLU A 37 6.52 7.89 -7.14
C GLU A 37 5.91 8.81 -6.06
N ASP A 38 5.53 8.27 -4.89
CA ASP A 38 4.99 9.04 -3.77
C ASP A 38 6.13 9.60 -2.92
N THR A 39 6.65 10.76 -3.27
CA THR A 39 7.85 11.33 -2.66
C THR A 39 7.59 12.51 -1.71
N GLY A 40 6.32 12.98 -1.57
CA GLY A 40 5.97 14.09 -0.68
C GLY A 40 4.46 14.24 -0.48
N GLU A 41 3.79 13.32 0.21
CA GLU A 41 2.33 13.34 0.37
C GLU A 41 1.83 14.18 1.54
N PHE A 42 2.57 14.20 2.65
CA PHE A 42 2.30 15.07 3.80
C PHE A 42 3.59 15.35 4.58
N MET A 43 3.65 16.53 5.23
CA MET A 43 4.88 17.04 5.85
C MET A 43 5.04 16.53 7.30
N LEU A 44 5.22 15.22 7.46
CA LEU A 44 5.46 14.56 8.75
C LEU A 44 6.49 13.45 8.61
N GLY A 45 7.12 13.08 9.71
CA GLY A 45 8.11 12.01 9.73
C GLY A 45 9.49 12.50 9.31
N ARG A 46 10.21 11.68 8.57
CA ARG A 46 11.60 11.93 8.17
C ARG A 46 11.68 12.25 6.67
N VAL A 47 12.23 13.40 6.33
CA VAL A 47 12.29 13.94 4.96
C VAL A 47 13.73 14.07 4.50
N ALA A 48 14.08 13.41 3.42
CA ALA A 48 15.37 13.58 2.74
C ALA A 48 15.33 14.80 1.83
N VAL A 49 16.26 15.72 2.01
CA VAL A 49 16.40 16.92 1.20
C VAL A 49 17.74 16.92 0.51
N THR A 50 17.74 17.06 -0.82
CA THR A 50 18.97 17.04 -1.62
C THR A 50 19.19 18.41 -2.29
N PRO A 51 19.97 19.32 -1.67
CA PRO A 51 20.40 20.55 -2.32
C PRO A 51 21.41 20.25 -3.41
N VAL A 52 21.13 20.72 -4.63
CA VAL A 52 21.99 20.61 -5.82
C VAL A 52 22.42 22.02 -6.24
N LEU A 53 23.70 22.31 -6.13
CA LEU A 53 24.30 23.58 -6.50
C LEU A 53 25.11 23.36 -7.80
N LEU A 54 24.51 23.71 -8.93
CA LEU A 54 25.16 23.55 -10.23
C LEU A 54 26.24 24.62 -10.44
N GLU A 55 27.37 24.23 -11.01
CA GLU A 55 28.46 25.13 -11.41
C GLU A 55 28.57 25.20 -12.93
N SER A 56 28.46 26.39 -13.50
CA SER A 56 28.61 26.57 -14.94
C SER A 56 30.06 26.34 -15.37
N ASP A 57 30.30 25.54 -16.40
CA ASP A 57 31.63 25.30 -16.98
C ASP A 57 31.99 26.26 -18.13
N GLY A 58 31.04 27.12 -18.50
CA GLY A 58 31.25 28.14 -19.53
C GLY A 58 31.24 27.62 -20.97
N THR A 59 30.87 26.35 -21.22
CA THR A 59 30.96 25.76 -22.56
C THR A 59 29.82 26.17 -23.49
N ILE A 60 28.65 26.46 -22.98
CA ILE A 60 27.49 27.00 -23.75
C ILE A 60 27.21 28.44 -23.35
N ASP A 61 26.96 28.68 -22.04
CA ASP A 61 26.79 30.04 -21.54
C ASP A 61 28.06 30.52 -20.86
N PRO A 62 28.41 31.81 -20.95
CA PRO A 62 29.52 32.34 -20.17
C PRO A 62 29.28 32.10 -18.67
N SER A 63 30.28 31.55 -17.99
CA SER A 63 30.22 31.38 -16.53
C SER A 63 30.37 32.75 -15.86
N THR A 64 29.23 33.31 -15.42
CA THR A 64 29.17 34.63 -14.78
C THR A 64 29.00 34.54 -13.28
N GLU A 65 28.48 33.41 -12.80
CA GLU A 65 28.22 33.13 -11.41
C GLU A 65 29.08 31.96 -10.93
N ASN A 66 29.99 32.21 -10.01
CA ASN A 66 30.91 31.16 -9.51
C ASN A 66 30.74 30.95 -8.02
N TRP A 67 30.56 29.70 -7.61
CA TRP A 67 30.43 29.34 -6.21
C TRP A 67 31.74 29.52 -5.44
N THR A 68 31.69 30.27 -4.38
CA THR A 68 32.76 30.29 -3.37
C THR A 68 32.35 29.49 -2.15
N PRO A 69 33.30 29.00 -1.31
CA PRO A 69 32.94 28.30 -0.06
C PRO A 69 32.03 29.11 0.86
N SER A 70 32.18 30.43 0.89
CA SER A 70 31.32 31.35 1.70
C SER A 70 29.91 31.41 1.15
N HIS A 71 29.72 31.46 -0.17
CA HIS A 71 28.40 31.46 -0.80
C HIS A 71 27.67 30.12 -0.55
N VAL A 72 28.35 28.99 -0.73
CA VAL A 72 27.80 27.68 -0.38
C VAL A 72 27.39 27.62 1.08
N ALA A 73 28.24 28.09 1.99
CA ALA A 73 27.92 28.11 3.42
C ALA A 73 26.68 28.97 3.73
N ALA A 74 26.55 30.15 3.11
CA ALA A 74 25.41 31.04 3.28
C ALA A 74 24.11 30.40 2.77
N VAL A 75 24.15 29.80 1.57
CA VAL A 75 22.99 29.08 1.00
C VAL A 75 22.58 27.94 1.91
N MET A 76 23.52 27.09 2.34
CA MET A 76 23.19 25.96 3.21
C MET A 76 22.64 26.39 4.57
N THR A 77 23.04 27.58 5.06
CA THR A 77 22.44 28.19 6.25
C THR A 77 20.99 28.60 5.97
N ASN A 78 20.71 29.21 4.82
CA ASN A 78 19.34 29.58 4.44
C ASN A 78 18.45 28.33 4.26
N VAL A 79 18.95 27.30 3.59
CA VAL A 79 18.26 26.00 3.46
C VAL A 79 17.90 25.44 4.85
N GLN A 80 18.89 25.32 5.73
CA GLN A 80 18.65 24.78 7.08
C GLN A 80 17.66 25.64 7.88
N THR A 81 17.79 26.95 7.78
CA THR A 81 16.92 27.89 8.49
C THR A 81 15.49 27.81 7.94
N GLY A 82 15.34 27.76 6.62
CA GLY A 82 14.03 27.63 5.97
C GLY A 82 13.30 26.32 6.34
N LEU A 83 14.03 25.21 6.33
CA LEU A 83 13.49 23.89 6.75
C LEU A 83 13.13 23.89 8.24
N ASN A 84 13.99 24.41 9.10
CA ASN A 84 13.76 24.46 10.55
C ASN A 84 12.53 25.28 10.92
N TRP A 85 12.13 26.24 10.09
CA TRP A 85 10.92 27.03 10.32
C TRP A 85 9.68 26.13 10.43
N TRP A 86 9.54 25.15 9.53
CA TRP A 86 8.44 24.17 9.56
C TRP A 86 8.47 23.31 10.81
N THR A 87 9.66 22.87 11.24
CA THR A 87 9.80 22.13 12.50
C THR A 87 9.39 22.98 13.71
N GLN A 88 9.74 24.29 13.71
CA GLN A 88 9.32 25.21 14.77
C GLN A 88 7.81 25.46 14.75
N LEU A 89 7.20 25.55 13.55
CA LEU A 89 5.75 25.67 13.43
C LEU A 89 5.08 24.44 14.00
N LEU A 90 5.52 23.22 13.61
CA LEU A 90 4.96 21.96 14.14
C LEU A 90 5.03 21.88 15.68
N GLN A 91 6.10 22.42 16.29
CA GLN A 91 6.22 22.47 17.75
C GLN A 91 5.18 23.39 18.41
N LYS A 92 4.64 24.37 17.66
CA LYS A 92 3.58 25.27 18.15
C LYS A 92 2.17 24.66 18.03
N GLU A 93 2.00 23.71 17.13
CA GLU A 93 0.70 23.09 16.84
C GLU A 93 0.25 22.09 17.92
N SER A 94 0.96 22.03 19.07
CA SER A 94 0.58 21.13 20.20
C SER A 94 0.36 19.67 19.80
N SER A 95 1.03 19.20 18.74
CA SER A 95 0.87 17.85 18.22
C SER A 95 1.90 16.88 18.79
N VAL A 96 1.60 15.57 18.70
CA VAL A 96 2.52 14.50 19.08
C VAL A 96 3.53 14.15 17.98
N HIS A 97 3.39 14.74 16.81
CA HIS A 97 4.15 14.40 15.62
C HIS A 97 5.56 14.99 15.60
N THR A 98 6.41 14.38 14.76
CA THR A 98 7.78 14.82 14.53
C THR A 98 8.01 15.10 13.06
N LEU A 99 8.89 16.07 12.77
CA LEU A 99 9.38 16.38 11.44
C LEU A 99 10.89 16.52 11.51
N GLU A 100 11.59 15.60 10.82
CA GLU A 100 13.04 15.55 10.78
C GLU A 100 13.53 15.78 9.34
N TRP A 101 14.41 16.76 9.16
CA TRP A 101 15.05 17.05 7.88
C TRP A 101 16.43 16.41 7.82
N VAL A 102 16.63 15.55 6.82
CA VAL A 102 17.92 14.90 6.56
C VAL A 102 18.49 15.43 5.26
N ILE A 103 19.50 16.31 5.39
CA ILE A 103 20.07 17.02 4.26
C ILE A 103 21.25 16.25 3.68
N ASP A 104 21.15 15.79 2.42
CA ASP A 104 22.28 15.27 1.66
C ASP A 104 23.08 16.40 1.01
N ARG A 105 24.22 16.71 1.57
CA ARG A 105 25.10 17.78 1.06
C ARG A 105 25.99 17.34 -0.11
N SER A 106 25.88 16.11 -0.59
CA SER A 106 26.81 15.56 -1.60
C SER A 106 26.95 16.46 -2.83
N TYR A 107 25.83 17.02 -3.32
CA TYR A 107 25.79 17.88 -4.50
C TYR A 107 25.92 19.38 -4.19
N ALA A 108 25.95 19.75 -2.92
CA ALA A 108 26.32 21.09 -2.49
C ALA A 108 27.83 21.20 -2.25
N ASP A 109 28.44 20.17 -1.68
CA ASP A 109 29.86 20.14 -1.36
C ASP A 109 30.70 19.74 -2.60
N ASN A 110 30.19 18.82 -3.46
CA ASN A 110 30.78 18.45 -4.74
C ASN A 110 29.81 18.86 -5.86
N ARG A 111 29.89 20.12 -6.24
CA ARG A 111 28.99 20.78 -7.17
C ARG A 111 29.03 20.12 -8.55
N PRO A 112 27.90 19.64 -9.09
CA PRO A 112 27.83 19.15 -10.47
C PRO A 112 28.09 20.26 -11.47
N SER A 113 28.86 19.96 -12.54
CA SER A 113 29.09 20.86 -13.65
C SER A 113 27.88 20.91 -14.58
N THR A 114 27.60 22.07 -15.15
CA THR A 114 26.61 22.23 -16.21
C THR A 114 27.18 23.17 -17.30
N PRO A 115 26.90 22.96 -18.61
CA PRO A 115 27.31 23.87 -19.66
C PRO A 115 26.52 25.20 -19.68
N TYR A 116 25.47 25.28 -18.86
CA TYR A 116 24.56 26.41 -18.77
C TYR A 116 24.89 27.32 -17.60
N GLU A 117 24.54 28.61 -17.74
CA GLU A 117 24.45 29.53 -16.60
C GLU A 117 22.96 29.72 -16.27
N PRO A 118 22.39 28.96 -15.30
CA PRO A 118 20.95 28.88 -15.13
C PRO A 118 20.27 30.23 -14.88
N ILE A 119 20.90 31.17 -14.12
CA ILE A 119 20.29 32.47 -13.81
C ILE A 119 20.19 33.36 -15.04
N ASN A 120 21.08 33.21 -16.00
CA ASN A 120 21.12 33.99 -17.25
C ASN A 120 20.14 33.48 -18.31
N ARG A 121 19.39 32.41 -18.00
CA ARG A 121 18.35 31.85 -18.85
C ARG A 121 16.96 32.13 -18.30
N THR A 122 15.97 32.03 -19.16
CA THR A 122 14.58 32.07 -18.69
C THR A 122 14.29 30.90 -17.74
N SER A 123 13.38 31.08 -16.80
CA SER A 123 13.01 30.02 -15.87
C SER A 123 12.63 28.72 -16.57
N ASN A 124 11.95 28.77 -17.72
CA ASN A 124 11.53 27.59 -18.51
C ASN A 124 12.69 26.75 -19.04
N ALA A 125 13.92 27.30 -19.04
CA ALA A 125 15.12 26.55 -19.43
C ALA A 125 15.59 25.56 -18.35
N TYR A 126 14.90 25.46 -17.20
CA TYR A 126 15.25 24.50 -16.14
C TYR A 126 15.36 23.06 -16.64
N GLU A 127 14.55 22.67 -17.61
CA GLU A 127 14.59 21.33 -18.18
C GLU A 127 15.96 20.94 -18.73
N LEU A 128 16.70 21.89 -19.29
CA LEU A 128 18.01 21.65 -19.88
C LEU A 128 19.03 21.16 -18.84
N TRP A 129 19.21 21.94 -17.78
CA TRP A 129 20.22 21.65 -16.77
C TRP A 129 19.75 20.65 -15.70
N VAL A 130 18.44 20.53 -15.42
CA VAL A 130 17.92 19.45 -14.56
C VAL A 130 18.04 18.10 -15.27
N SER A 131 17.65 18.00 -16.55
CA SER A 131 17.78 16.76 -17.32
C SER A 131 19.23 16.34 -17.48
N GLN A 132 20.14 17.30 -17.72
CA GLN A 132 21.56 17.03 -17.79
C GLN A 132 22.08 16.48 -16.45
N PHE A 133 21.80 17.15 -15.34
CA PHE A 133 22.19 16.69 -14.01
C PHE A 133 21.73 15.25 -13.76
N LEU A 134 20.45 14.95 -14.02
CA LEU A 134 19.92 13.61 -13.85
C LEU A 134 20.59 12.59 -14.75
N SER A 135 20.91 12.97 -16.00
CA SER A 135 21.64 12.11 -16.93
C SER A 135 23.04 11.80 -16.44
N ASP A 136 23.76 12.79 -15.93
CA ASP A 136 25.15 12.65 -15.47
C ASP A 136 25.26 11.72 -14.24
N ILE A 137 24.21 11.68 -13.43
CA ILE A 137 24.14 10.78 -12.27
C ILE A 137 23.38 9.48 -12.54
N GLY A 138 23.02 9.21 -13.83
CA GLY A 138 22.44 7.93 -14.27
C GLY A 138 20.91 7.80 -14.11
N PHE A 139 20.17 8.91 -13.93
CA PHE A 139 18.72 8.94 -13.86
C PHE A 139 18.08 9.49 -15.14
N ASN A 140 18.28 8.80 -16.25
CA ASN A 140 17.78 9.17 -17.58
C ASN A 140 17.06 8.00 -18.29
N GLN A 141 16.42 7.11 -17.52
CA GLN A 141 15.79 5.90 -18.05
C GLN A 141 14.52 6.17 -18.86
N THR A 142 13.95 7.37 -18.73
CA THR A 142 12.75 7.79 -19.47
C THR A 142 13.00 9.13 -20.16
N ASN A 143 12.15 9.45 -21.14
CA ASN A 143 12.13 10.78 -21.77
C ASN A 143 11.30 11.80 -20.96
N ASN A 144 10.80 11.43 -19.80
CA ASN A 144 9.98 12.26 -18.92
C ASN A 144 10.81 12.73 -17.73
N LEU A 145 11.00 14.05 -17.62
CA LEU A 145 11.80 14.67 -16.56
C LEU A 145 11.21 14.36 -15.16
N GLU A 146 9.91 14.46 -15.01
CA GLU A 146 9.23 14.18 -13.76
C GLU A 146 9.47 12.74 -13.26
N SER A 147 9.34 11.76 -14.15
CA SER A 147 9.62 10.36 -13.81
C SER A 147 11.06 10.14 -13.39
N ASN A 148 12.02 10.81 -14.05
CA ASN A 148 13.43 10.67 -13.71
C ASN A 148 13.76 11.34 -12.36
N ILE A 149 13.20 12.52 -12.07
CA ILE A 149 13.41 13.18 -10.76
C ILE A 149 12.75 12.42 -9.61
N ARG A 150 11.56 11.83 -9.80
CA ARG A 150 10.93 10.97 -8.81
C ARG A 150 11.79 9.75 -8.47
N ARG A 151 12.37 9.10 -9.47
CA ARG A 151 13.31 7.99 -9.27
C ARG A 151 14.56 8.42 -8.51
N PHE A 152 15.10 9.60 -8.82
CA PHE A 152 16.23 10.15 -8.07
C PHE A 152 15.82 10.41 -6.62
N ASN A 153 14.70 11.08 -6.39
CA ASN A 153 14.20 11.36 -5.05
C ASN A 153 13.93 10.05 -4.26
N ASP A 154 13.34 9.03 -4.90
CA ASP A 154 13.17 7.73 -4.27
C ASP A 154 14.50 7.09 -3.86
N SER A 155 15.53 7.18 -4.72
CA SER A 155 16.87 6.69 -4.38
C SER A 155 17.46 7.42 -3.16
N GLN A 156 17.25 8.73 -3.05
CA GLN A 156 17.69 9.53 -1.92
C GLN A 156 16.89 9.22 -0.65
N ARG A 157 15.59 9.01 -0.77
CA ARG A 157 14.72 8.55 0.31
C ARG A 157 15.25 7.23 0.91
N GLN A 158 15.53 6.26 0.06
CA GLN A 158 16.09 4.97 0.47
C GLN A 158 17.48 5.11 1.09
N LYS A 159 18.38 5.88 0.44
CA LYS A 159 19.75 6.13 0.91
C LYS A 159 19.79 6.73 2.33
N LEU A 160 18.85 7.63 2.63
CA LEU A 160 18.82 8.38 3.87
C LEU A 160 17.82 7.81 4.90
N ASN A 161 17.20 6.67 4.60
CA ASN A 161 16.18 6.03 5.44
C ASN A 161 15.08 7.03 5.84
N ALA A 162 14.49 7.70 4.86
CA ALA A 162 13.48 8.71 5.06
C ALA A 162 12.10 8.24 4.56
N ASP A 163 11.04 8.88 5.04
CA ASP A 163 9.66 8.64 4.61
C ASP A 163 9.37 9.38 3.29
N TRP A 164 9.92 10.58 3.13
CA TRP A 164 9.74 11.45 1.97
C TRP A 164 11.08 11.97 1.44
N SER A 165 11.06 12.52 0.22
CA SER A 165 12.27 13.08 -0.39
C SER A 165 11.94 14.08 -1.50
N PHE A 166 12.73 15.15 -1.60
CA PHE A 166 12.69 16.09 -2.72
C PHE A 166 14.05 16.73 -2.98
N THR A 167 14.17 17.35 -4.14
CA THR A 167 15.41 18.02 -4.57
C THR A 167 15.25 19.54 -4.55
N MET A 168 16.28 20.25 -4.09
CA MET A 168 16.40 21.71 -4.16
C MET A 168 17.50 22.08 -5.15
N PHE A 169 17.17 22.57 -6.33
CA PHE A 169 18.15 23.19 -7.20
C PHE A 169 18.39 24.64 -6.78
N VAL A 170 19.60 24.95 -6.33
CA VAL A 170 19.95 26.32 -5.97
C VAL A 170 20.81 26.90 -7.07
N VAL A 171 20.26 27.90 -7.74
CA VAL A 171 20.90 28.60 -8.87
C VAL A 171 21.78 29.71 -8.33
N ASN A 172 23.07 29.70 -8.70
CA ASN A 172 23.94 30.80 -8.29
C ASN A 172 23.51 32.11 -8.94
N SER A 173 23.37 33.13 -8.15
CA SER A 173 22.91 34.48 -8.55
C SER A 173 23.62 35.58 -7.73
N VAL A 174 24.82 35.26 -7.21
CA VAL A 174 25.53 36.16 -6.28
C VAL A 174 25.91 37.49 -6.91
N ASN A 175 26.16 37.50 -8.23
CA ASN A 175 26.46 38.69 -9.00
C ASN A 175 25.20 39.34 -9.60
N ASP A 176 24.05 38.68 -9.52
CA ASP A 176 22.76 39.23 -9.86
C ASP A 176 22.03 39.62 -8.57
N GLY A 177 22.18 40.90 -8.19
CA GLY A 177 21.56 41.42 -6.96
C GLY A 177 20.03 41.35 -6.91
N SER A 178 19.36 41.15 -8.07
CA SER A 178 17.90 40.93 -8.13
C SER A 178 17.53 39.48 -7.86
N GLY A 179 18.41 38.49 -8.14
CA GLY A 179 18.15 37.09 -8.09
C GLY A 179 16.96 36.70 -8.96
N THR A 180 16.88 37.22 -10.19
CA THR A 180 15.80 36.96 -11.15
C THR A 180 16.35 36.29 -12.37
N PHE A 181 15.58 35.33 -12.91
CA PHE A 181 15.88 34.72 -14.20
C PHE A 181 15.77 35.74 -15.34
N ALA A 182 16.40 35.42 -16.47
CA ALA A 182 16.23 36.22 -17.68
C ALA A 182 14.74 36.36 -18.05
N PRO A 183 14.31 37.52 -18.59
CA PRO A 183 12.92 37.75 -18.96
C PRO A 183 12.40 36.79 -20.03
N GLY A 184 11.10 36.46 -19.98
CA GLY A 184 10.41 35.66 -20.99
C GLY A 184 10.14 34.22 -20.56
N GLY A 185 10.42 33.85 -19.30
CA GLY A 185 9.96 32.61 -18.70
C GLY A 185 8.72 32.83 -17.84
N ASP A 186 8.10 31.74 -17.38
CA ASP A 186 6.89 31.75 -16.57
C ASP A 186 7.13 32.27 -15.14
N PHE A 187 8.36 32.10 -14.65
CA PHE A 187 8.77 32.54 -13.33
C PHE A 187 9.91 33.55 -13.42
N SER A 188 9.83 34.56 -12.59
CA SER A 188 10.92 35.52 -12.51
C SER A 188 11.95 35.19 -11.43
N ARG A 189 11.57 34.37 -10.45
CA ARG A 189 12.34 34.10 -9.23
C ARG A 189 12.32 32.62 -8.87
N ALA A 190 12.12 32.27 -7.60
CA ALA A 190 11.97 30.90 -7.15
C ALA A 190 10.66 30.28 -7.66
N PHE A 191 10.66 28.98 -7.78
CA PHE A 191 9.47 28.20 -8.14
C PHE A 191 9.63 26.74 -7.71
N ALA A 192 8.51 26.01 -7.59
CA ALA A 192 8.48 24.63 -7.17
C ALA A 192 7.47 23.81 -7.96
N PHE A 193 7.77 22.51 -8.10
CA PHE A 193 6.87 21.51 -8.63
C PHE A 193 6.36 20.64 -7.47
N ALA A 194 5.06 20.70 -7.22
CA ALA A 194 4.44 20.17 -6.01
C ALA A 194 4.56 18.63 -5.88
N GLY A 195 4.34 18.11 -4.68
CA GLY A 195 4.25 16.67 -4.42
C GLY A 195 5.59 15.95 -4.46
N GLY A 196 6.60 16.51 -3.78
CA GLY A 196 7.89 15.84 -3.61
C GLY A 196 8.74 15.77 -4.88
N LEU A 197 8.58 16.69 -5.84
CA LEU A 197 9.44 16.74 -7.03
C LEU A 197 10.70 17.54 -6.76
N PHE A 198 10.70 18.80 -7.08
CA PHE A 198 11.82 19.70 -6.84
C PHE A 198 11.42 21.16 -6.81
N MET A 199 12.28 21.97 -6.24
CA MET A 199 12.19 23.42 -6.30
C MET A 199 13.44 24.00 -6.93
N VAL A 200 13.33 25.23 -7.43
CA VAL A 200 14.44 26.03 -7.95
C VAL A 200 14.46 27.36 -7.23
N VAL A 201 15.60 27.68 -6.58
CA VAL A 201 15.74 28.90 -5.79
C VAL A 201 17.05 29.63 -6.15
N PRO A 202 17.00 30.91 -6.58
CA PRO A 202 18.21 31.72 -6.75
C PRO A 202 18.93 31.95 -5.42
N SER A 203 20.25 31.86 -5.39
CA SER A 203 21.08 31.79 -4.16
C SER A 203 21.01 33.01 -3.26
N VAL A 204 20.65 34.19 -3.78
CA VAL A 204 20.51 35.42 -2.98
C VAL A 204 19.19 35.53 -2.23
N ARG A 205 18.29 34.56 -2.44
CA ARG A 205 17.00 34.59 -1.76
C ARG A 205 17.13 34.28 -0.27
N PRO A 206 16.31 34.95 0.57
CA PRO A 206 16.32 34.73 2.02
C PRO A 206 15.79 33.34 2.39
N ALA A 207 16.03 32.92 3.62
CA ALA A 207 15.53 31.66 4.16
C ALA A 207 14.00 31.50 4.07
N SER A 208 13.23 32.61 4.15
CA SER A 208 11.78 32.59 3.99
C SER A 208 11.32 32.09 2.61
N THR A 209 12.12 32.31 1.54
CA THR A 209 11.82 31.76 0.22
C THR A 209 11.98 30.23 0.23
N PHE A 210 13.04 29.68 0.83
CA PHE A 210 13.20 28.23 0.99
C PHE A 210 12.06 27.63 1.83
N THR A 211 11.58 28.34 2.86
CA THR A 211 10.41 27.93 3.64
C THR A 211 9.15 27.85 2.77
N HIS A 212 8.88 28.91 1.99
CA HIS A 212 7.74 29.00 1.08
C HIS A 212 7.75 27.85 0.06
N GLU A 213 8.83 27.70 -0.70
CA GLU A 213 8.95 26.64 -1.72
C GLU A 213 8.87 25.23 -1.12
N THR A 214 9.32 25.04 0.13
CA THR A 214 9.16 23.77 0.86
C THR A 214 7.69 23.44 1.12
N GLY A 215 6.82 24.43 1.33
CA GLY A 215 5.37 24.23 1.44
C GLY A 215 4.79 23.55 0.19
N HIS A 216 5.22 23.98 -1.00
CA HIS A 216 4.79 23.37 -2.26
C HIS A 216 5.23 21.91 -2.40
N MET A 217 6.38 21.53 -1.85
CA MET A 217 6.82 20.13 -1.87
C MET A 217 5.81 19.20 -1.20
N PHE A 218 4.98 19.72 -0.30
CA PHE A 218 3.91 18.99 0.40
C PHE A 218 2.52 19.54 0.08
N TRP A 219 2.32 20.01 -1.15
CA TRP A 219 1.03 20.39 -1.73
C TRP A 219 0.46 21.73 -1.32
N ALA A 220 1.11 22.54 -0.46
CA ALA A 220 0.61 23.87 -0.17
C ALA A 220 0.44 24.70 -1.45
N ARG A 221 -0.64 25.49 -1.51
CA ARG A 221 -0.98 26.37 -2.63
C ARG A 221 -0.65 27.80 -2.30
N ASP A 222 -0.21 28.59 -3.28
CA ASP A 222 -0.08 30.03 -3.12
C ASP A 222 -1.40 30.68 -2.74
N GLU A 223 -1.32 31.71 -1.90
CA GLU A 223 -2.47 32.43 -1.38
C GLU A 223 -2.48 33.93 -1.77
N TYR A 224 -1.42 34.40 -2.44
CA TYR A 224 -1.34 35.78 -2.93
C TYR A 224 -2.07 35.96 -4.26
N SER A 225 -2.35 37.20 -4.63
CA SER A 225 -3.03 37.51 -5.89
C SER A 225 -2.20 37.13 -7.11
N GLY A 226 -2.78 36.35 -8.01
CA GLY A 226 -2.14 35.78 -9.19
C GLY A 226 -1.45 34.44 -8.94
N GLY A 227 -1.40 33.93 -7.71
CA GLY A 227 -0.80 32.66 -7.36
C GLY A 227 -1.80 31.51 -7.31
N GLY A 228 -2.75 31.58 -6.39
CA GLY A 228 -3.81 30.57 -6.24
C GLY A 228 -5.16 31.19 -5.94
N THR A 229 -6.23 30.43 -6.16
CA THR A 229 -7.61 30.90 -5.94
C THR A 229 -8.24 30.23 -4.72
N TYR A 230 -9.28 30.85 -4.18
CA TYR A 230 -10.08 30.31 -3.07
C TYR A 230 -10.65 28.90 -3.37
N TYR A 231 -10.93 28.59 -4.63
CA TYR A 231 -11.55 27.33 -5.02
C TYR A 231 -10.52 26.22 -5.30
N ASP A 232 -9.25 26.51 -5.31
CA ASP A 232 -8.20 25.52 -5.47
C ASP A 232 -8.20 24.54 -4.30
N LYS A 233 -7.98 23.26 -4.59
CA LYS A 233 -7.93 22.21 -3.59
C LYS A 233 -6.70 21.35 -3.79
N ARG A 234 -6.01 21.01 -2.70
CA ARG A 234 -4.80 20.19 -2.71
C ARG A 234 -4.55 19.46 -1.40
N GLY A 235 -3.51 18.63 -1.47
CA GLY A 235 -3.03 17.87 -0.32
C GLY A 235 -3.90 16.68 0.01
N TYR A 236 -3.46 15.91 0.98
CA TYR A 236 -4.01 14.60 1.33
C TYR A 236 -5.54 14.62 1.54
N TYR A 237 -6.08 15.72 2.04
CA TYR A 237 -7.51 15.90 2.33
C TYR A 237 -8.29 16.56 1.18
N ASP A 238 -7.64 16.95 0.08
CA ASP A 238 -8.22 17.84 -0.94
C ASP A 238 -8.70 19.16 -0.31
N ALA A 239 -7.84 19.74 0.55
CA ALA A 239 -8.17 20.91 1.35
C ALA A 239 -8.26 22.16 0.48
N GLN A 240 -9.32 22.95 0.69
CA GLN A 240 -9.58 24.16 -0.07
C GLN A 240 -8.69 25.33 0.39
N ASN A 241 -8.23 26.14 -0.56
CA ASN A 241 -7.34 27.28 -0.35
C ASN A 241 -8.07 28.51 0.20
N THR A 242 -8.69 28.36 1.38
CA THR A 242 -9.65 29.34 1.89
C THR A 242 -9.02 30.67 2.30
N ASN A 243 -7.69 30.74 2.46
CA ASN A 243 -6.97 31.96 2.76
C ASN A 243 -6.45 32.71 1.51
N ALA A 244 -6.72 32.19 0.29
CA ALA A 244 -6.35 32.87 -0.94
C ALA A 244 -7.15 34.19 -1.13
N ILE A 245 -6.46 35.18 -1.70
CA ILE A 245 -7.06 36.48 -2.03
C ILE A 245 -7.99 36.35 -3.22
N ASP A 246 -7.54 35.65 -4.27
CA ASP A 246 -8.24 35.59 -5.54
C ASP A 246 -9.48 34.72 -5.44
N SER A 247 -10.56 35.21 -6.06
CA SER A 247 -11.86 34.55 -6.09
C SER A 247 -12.46 34.25 -4.71
N ASN A 248 -11.99 34.89 -3.65
CA ASN A 248 -12.53 34.72 -2.32
C ASN A 248 -13.95 35.29 -2.21
N PRO A 249 -14.97 34.48 -1.91
CA PRO A 249 -16.38 34.91 -1.94
C PRO A 249 -16.78 35.73 -0.71
N ILE A 250 -15.90 35.83 0.31
CA ILE A 250 -16.20 36.51 1.58
C ILE A 250 -16.10 38.02 1.37
N PRO A 251 -17.18 38.82 1.51
CA PRO A 251 -17.13 40.24 1.36
C PRO A 251 -16.20 40.88 2.38
N GLY A 252 -15.20 41.66 1.89
CA GLY A 252 -14.22 42.32 2.76
C GLY A 252 -13.22 41.35 3.41
N PHE A 253 -12.99 40.19 2.77
CA PHE A 253 -12.01 39.22 3.26
C PHE A 253 -10.68 39.85 3.62
N GLN A 254 -10.17 39.46 4.77
CA GLN A 254 -8.83 39.83 5.24
C GLN A 254 -7.97 38.57 5.30
N GLN A 255 -6.95 38.50 4.45
CA GLN A 255 -6.01 37.38 4.44
C GLN A 255 -5.27 37.30 5.78
N GLN A 256 -5.23 36.09 6.35
CA GLN A 256 -4.38 35.82 7.50
C GLN A 256 -2.92 35.76 7.06
N PRO A 257 -1.95 36.16 7.92
CA PRO A 257 -0.55 35.95 7.62
C PRO A 257 -0.24 34.51 7.29
N SER A 258 0.42 34.30 6.16
CA SER A 258 0.71 32.96 5.65
C SER A 258 2.09 32.90 5.01
N ILE A 259 2.81 31.80 5.26
CA ILE A 259 4.07 31.52 4.57
C ILE A 259 3.85 31.31 3.07
N MET A 260 2.64 30.92 2.65
CA MET A 260 2.26 30.75 1.23
C MET A 260 1.72 32.04 0.61
N SER A 261 1.81 33.16 1.31
CA SER A 261 1.50 34.49 0.79
C SER A 261 2.75 35.19 0.24
N SER A 262 2.68 36.49 0.03
CA SER A 262 3.80 37.34 -0.43
C SER A 262 3.89 38.63 0.38
N GLY A 263 5.03 39.33 0.26
CA GLY A 263 5.25 40.65 0.91
C GLY A 263 5.00 40.62 2.41
N ALA A 264 4.32 41.64 2.93
CA ALA A 264 4.11 41.82 4.36
C ALA A 264 3.36 40.65 5.05
N SER A 265 2.49 39.93 4.35
CA SER A 265 1.78 38.77 4.87
C SER A 265 2.74 37.61 5.11
N LEU A 266 3.61 37.31 4.13
CA LEU A 266 4.68 36.32 4.26
C LEU A 266 5.66 36.71 5.37
N ASP A 267 6.13 37.96 5.40
CA ASP A 267 7.09 38.44 6.41
C ASP A 267 6.51 38.31 7.82
N THR A 268 5.24 38.66 7.99
CA THR A 268 4.56 38.52 9.28
C THR A 268 4.48 37.05 9.69
N ALA A 269 4.06 36.16 8.79
CA ALA A 269 3.97 34.72 9.03
C ALA A 269 5.34 34.12 9.37
N TYR A 270 6.36 34.46 8.58
CA TYR A 270 7.73 33.98 8.78
C TYR A 270 8.29 34.38 10.14
N ASN A 271 8.16 35.66 10.53
CA ASN A 271 8.70 36.20 11.78
C ASN A 271 7.92 35.71 13.02
N SER A 272 6.61 35.50 12.89
CA SER A 272 5.77 34.98 13.98
C SER A 272 5.71 33.46 14.03
N ILE A 273 6.24 32.77 13.02
CA ILE A 273 6.15 31.33 12.83
C ILE A 273 4.69 30.89 12.95
N THR A 274 3.89 31.27 11.97
CA THR A 274 2.45 30.94 11.87
C THR A 274 2.08 30.66 10.41
N SER A 275 1.05 29.86 10.21
CA SER A 275 0.40 29.67 8.92
C SER A 275 -1.08 29.37 9.15
N PRO A 276 -1.99 29.71 8.22
CA PRO A 276 -3.42 29.49 8.41
C PRO A 276 -3.78 28.01 8.25
N ASP A 277 -4.90 27.60 8.84
CA ASP A 277 -5.40 26.23 8.84
C ASP A 277 -5.55 25.66 7.42
N ALA A 278 -5.86 26.52 6.43
CA ALA A 278 -5.95 26.11 5.04
C ALA A 278 -4.62 25.55 4.51
N THR A 279 -3.52 26.27 4.73
CA THR A 279 -2.16 25.82 4.39
C THR A 279 -1.80 24.56 5.17
N LEU A 280 -2.06 24.54 6.49
CA LEU A 280 -1.73 23.40 7.36
C LEU A 280 -2.48 22.13 6.90
N ALA A 281 -3.75 22.25 6.56
CA ALA A 281 -4.53 21.14 6.03
C ALA A 281 -3.99 20.63 4.67
N GLN A 282 -3.50 21.51 3.80
CA GLN A 282 -2.91 21.08 2.52
C GLN A 282 -1.64 20.26 2.71
N ILE A 283 -0.80 20.61 3.68
CA ILE A 283 0.44 19.85 3.98
C ILE A 283 0.21 18.64 4.89
N GLY A 284 -1.04 18.31 5.23
CA GLY A 284 -1.41 17.15 6.02
C GLY A 284 -1.56 17.40 7.53
N TRP A 285 -1.50 18.66 7.99
CA TRP A 285 -1.62 19.02 9.42
C TRP A 285 -3.02 19.48 9.77
N ARG A 286 -4.00 18.61 9.64
CA ARG A 286 -5.36 18.83 10.11
C ARG A 286 -5.64 17.90 11.29
N ASP A 287 -6.11 18.45 12.38
CA ASP A 287 -6.55 17.78 13.58
C ASP A 287 -8.03 18.13 13.79
N SER A 288 -8.93 17.22 13.40
CA SER A 288 -10.37 17.49 13.36
C SER A 288 -11.03 17.42 14.74
N ASP A 289 -10.49 16.64 15.67
CA ASP A 289 -11.04 16.40 17.01
C ASP A 289 -10.20 17.01 18.14
N SER A 290 -9.09 17.63 17.77
CA SER A 290 -8.21 18.39 18.67
C SER A 290 -7.55 17.53 19.77
N ASP A 291 -7.21 16.29 19.44
CA ASP A 291 -6.50 15.39 20.33
C ASP A 291 -4.96 15.48 20.22
N GLY A 292 -4.46 16.25 19.26
CA GLY A 292 -3.04 16.46 18.97
C GLY A 292 -2.46 15.45 17.99
N ILE A 293 -3.28 14.61 17.38
CA ILE A 293 -2.89 13.69 16.31
C ILE A 293 -3.53 14.15 15.00
N PHE A 294 -2.72 14.42 13.98
CA PHE A 294 -3.27 14.86 12.71
C PHE A 294 -4.01 13.73 12.00
N ASP A 295 -5.18 14.03 11.45
CA ASP A 295 -6.12 13.09 10.83
C ASP A 295 -5.46 12.05 9.90
N VAL A 296 -4.40 12.45 9.16
CA VAL A 296 -3.69 11.56 8.23
C VAL A 296 -3.02 10.39 8.94
N LEU A 297 -2.69 10.53 10.21
CA LEU A 297 -2.09 9.51 11.06
C LEU A 297 -2.99 9.10 12.22
N ASP A 298 -4.12 9.80 12.45
CA ASP A 298 -5.12 9.43 13.44
C ASP A 298 -6.07 8.36 12.90
N VAL A 299 -5.49 7.22 12.58
CA VAL A 299 -6.25 6.05 12.10
C VAL A 299 -5.91 4.86 12.99
N PRO A 300 -6.89 4.31 13.71
CA PRO A 300 -6.67 3.17 14.58
C PRO A 300 -6.01 2.00 13.83
N LEU A 301 -5.08 1.32 14.48
CA LEU A 301 -4.51 0.09 13.96
C LEU A 301 -5.60 -1.01 13.91
N SER A 302 -5.38 -2.04 13.13
CA SER A 302 -6.22 -3.24 13.12
C SER A 302 -5.48 -4.37 13.84
N LEU A 303 -6.21 -5.09 14.69
CA LEU A 303 -5.76 -6.35 15.29
C LEU A 303 -6.82 -7.41 15.01
N GLU A 304 -6.44 -8.44 14.29
CA GLU A 304 -7.27 -9.61 14.03
C GLU A 304 -6.55 -10.84 14.58
N GLY A 305 -7.29 -11.75 15.18
CA GLY A 305 -6.70 -12.95 15.72
C GLY A 305 -7.63 -13.69 16.65
N THR A 306 -7.14 -14.80 17.15
CA THR A 306 -7.84 -15.67 18.07
C THR A 306 -6.91 -16.12 19.17
N GLY A 307 -7.47 -16.50 20.29
CA GLY A 307 -6.68 -16.91 21.42
C GLY A 307 -7.30 -18.11 22.13
N ARG A 308 -6.47 -18.89 22.82
CA ARG A 308 -6.88 -20.01 23.66
C ARG A 308 -5.95 -20.17 24.85
N TYR A 309 -6.48 -20.64 25.95
CA TYR A 309 -5.65 -21.06 27.06
C TYR A 309 -5.12 -22.49 26.85
N ASP A 310 -3.82 -22.67 26.92
CA ASP A 310 -3.16 -23.97 26.93
C ASP A 310 -2.99 -24.44 28.37
N ALA A 311 -3.88 -25.34 28.82
CA ALA A 311 -3.86 -25.85 30.18
C ALA A 311 -2.61 -26.72 30.48
N LEU A 312 -1.93 -27.27 29.49
CA LEU A 312 -0.71 -28.05 29.66
C LEU A 312 0.54 -27.17 29.79
N GLY A 313 0.64 -26.16 28.95
CA GLY A 313 1.73 -25.17 28.97
C GLY A 313 1.57 -24.10 30.03
N GLY A 314 0.35 -23.83 30.46
CA GLY A 314 0.02 -22.73 31.39
C GLY A 314 0.03 -21.36 30.73
N ASP A 315 -0.02 -21.28 29.39
CA ASP A 315 0.05 -20.06 28.60
C ASP A 315 -1.30 -19.74 27.94
N TYR A 316 -1.57 -18.46 27.70
CA TYR A 316 -2.59 -18.04 26.76
C TYR A 316 -1.93 -17.85 25.38
N LEU A 317 -2.28 -18.69 24.44
CA LEU A 317 -1.77 -18.67 23.09
C LEU A 317 -2.67 -17.76 22.23
N PHE A 318 -2.06 -16.75 21.59
CA PHE A 318 -2.74 -15.87 20.65
C PHE A 318 -2.04 -15.93 19.30
N SER A 319 -2.80 -16.21 18.24
CA SER A 319 -2.34 -16.13 16.85
C SER A 319 -3.14 -15.08 16.10
N GLY A 320 -2.46 -14.19 15.39
CA GLY A 320 -3.14 -13.09 14.72
C GLY A 320 -2.25 -12.20 13.89
N VAL A 321 -2.86 -11.13 13.37
CA VAL A 321 -2.18 -10.11 12.58
C VAL A 321 -2.54 -8.74 13.10
N ALA A 322 -1.53 -7.91 13.33
CA ALA A 322 -1.70 -6.48 13.58
C ALA A 322 -1.23 -5.70 12.37
N THR A 323 -2.03 -4.73 11.89
CA THR A 323 -1.72 -3.96 10.68
C THR A 323 -2.09 -2.48 10.88
N VAL A 324 -1.28 -1.59 10.30
CA VAL A 324 -1.62 -0.17 10.20
C VAL A 324 -2.78 0.03 9.24
N GLN A 325 -3.57 1.07 9.49
CA GLN A 325 -4.64 1.50 8.59
C GLN A 325 -4.30 2.86 8.02
N THR A 326 -4.92 3.21 6.90
CA THR A 326 -4.67 4.46 6.18
C THR A 326 -5.92 5.30 6.08
N LEU A 327 -5.78 6.61 6.22
CA LEU A 327 -6.83 7.53 5.79
C LEU A 327 -6.89 7.55 4.24
N PRO A 328 -8.08 7.69 3.62
CA PRO A 328 -8.18 7.86 2.18
C PRO A 328 -7.47 9.13 1.69
N ASN A 329 -6.55 8.98 0.75
CA ASN A 329 -5.93 10.11 0.07
C ASN A 329 -6.90 10.69 -0.96
N ARG A 330 -7.32 11.93 -0.74
CA ARG A 330 -8.27 12.67 -1.60
C ARG A 330 -7.59 13.66 -2.54
N ASN A 331 -6.27 13.75 -2.53
CA ASN A 331 -5.51 14.71 -3.31
C ASN A 331 -5.80 14.58 -4.80
N SER A 332 -6.58 15.50 -5.34
CA SER A 332 -6.95 15.51 -6.76
C SER A 332 -5.77 15.72 -7.70
N SER A 333 -4.69 16.30 -7.18
CA SER A 333 -3.47 16.61 -7.92
C SER A 333 -2.39 15.54 -7.78
N GLY A 334 -2.54 14.56 -6.87
CA GLY A 334 -1.57 13.50 -6.61
C GLY A 334 -1.96 12.14 -7.19
N LEU A 335 -1.22 11.11 -6.80
CA LEU A 335 -1.46 9.72 -7.22
C LEU A 335 -2.64 9.07 -6.46
N GLN A 336 -3.10 9.70 -5.38
CA GLN A 336 -4.19 9.21 -4.54
C GLN A 336 -3.94 7.83 -3.90
N ASN A 337 -2.70 7.47 -3.70
CA ASN A 337 -2.36 6.29 -2.92
C ASN A 337 -2.67 6.56 -1.44
N ASN A 338 -3.30 5.61 -0.76
CA ASN A 338 -3.54 5.70 0.67
C ASN A 338 -2.26 5.34 1.40
N ILE A 339 -1.71 6.27 2.15
CA ILE A 339 -0.37 6.15 2.70
C ILE A 339 -0.41 6.45 4.19
N THR A 340 0.37 5.69 4.97
CA THR A 340 0.67 6.03 6.37
C THR A 340 2.12 5.72 6.72
N ILE A 341 2.67 6.48 7.66
CA ILE A 341 3.96 6.22 8.31
C ILE A 341 3.78 5.62 9.70
N ASN A 342 2.55 5.34 10.14
CA ASN A 342 2.26 4.63 11.38
C ASN A 342 2.89 3.24 11.37
N LYS A 343 3.18 2.70 12.56
CA LYS A 343 3.74 1.35 12.71
C LYS A 343 3.11 0.63 13.89
N VAL A 344 3.05 -0.66 13.82
CA VAL A 344 2.82 -1.51 14.98
C VAL A 344 4.14 -1.54 15.77
N THR A 345 4.28 -0.62 16.73
CA THR A 345 5.51 -0.52 17.51
C THR A 345 5.52 -1.47 18.69
N ARG A 346 4.34 -1.75 19.27
CA ARG A 346 4.16 -2.67 20.39
C ARG A 346 2.87 -3.46 20.25
N VAL A 347 2.87 -4.65 20.85
CA VAL A 347 1.67 -5.41 21.17
C VAL A 347 1.63 -5.55 22.68
N GLU A 348 0.49 -5.26 23.26
CA GLU A 348 0.29 -5.21 24.71
C GLU A 348 -0.86 -6.13 25.10
N TYR A 349 -0.78 -6.73 26.29
CA TYR A 349 -1.89 -7.46 26.90
C TYR A 349 -2.16 -6.95 28.32
N ARG A 350 -3.35 -7.24 28.80
CA ARG A 350 -3.69 -7.13 30.23
C ARG A 350 -4.66 -8.23 30.63
N ILE A 351 -4.66 -8.56 31.92
CA ILE A 351 -5.58 -9.56 32.50
C ILE A 351 -6.52 -8.84 33.46
N GLY A 352 -7.83 -8.97 33.24
CA GLY A 352 -8.84 -8.24 33.98
C GLY A 352 -8.63 -6.72 33.95
N SER A 353 -8.66 -6.08 35.10
CA SER A 353 -8.39 -4.63 35.26
C SER A 353 -6.92 -4.30 35.47
N GLY A 354 -6.00 -5.20 35.14
CA GLY A 354 -4.56 -5.01 35.30
C GLY A 354 -3.98 -3.96 34.34
N THR A 355 -2.71 -3.64 34.50
CA THR A 355 -1.97 -2.72 33.61
C THR A 355 -1.61 -3.39 32.30
N TRP A 356 -1.58 -2.59 31.23
CA TRP A 356 -1.08 -3.05 29.94
C TRP A 356 0.41 -3.40 30.04
N THR A 357 0.76 -4.57 29.53
CA THR A 357 2.12 -5.12 29.52
C THR A 357 2.53 -5.43 28.09
N THR A 358 3.69 -4.96 27.66
CA THR A 358 4.21 -5.24 26.30
C THR A 358 4.62 -6.72 26.21
N VAL A 359 4.14 -7.38 25.17
CA VAL A 359 4.50 -8.79 24.85
C VAL A 359 5.30 -8.92 23.58
N ALA A 360 5.19 -7.96 22.64
CA ALA A 360 5.98 -7.93 21.41
C ALA A 360 6.25 -6.49 20.96
N SER A 361 7.34 -6.28 20.20
CA SER A 361 7.73 -4.97 19.65
C SER A 361 8.16 -5.12 18.19
N PRO A 362 7.24 -5.37 17.26
CA PRO A 362 7.58 -5.69 15.88
C PRO A 362 8.17 -4.52 15.10
N ASN A 363 7.76 -3.28 15.38
CA ASN A 363 8.15 -2.05 14.69
C ASN A 363 8.02 -2.14 13.16
N SER A 364 6.88 -2.63 12.69
CA SER A 364 6.56 -2.89 11.27
C SER A 364 5.17 -2.35 10.91
N PHE A 365 4.88 -2.28 9.62
CA PHE A 365 3.54 -1.90 9.15
C PHE A 365 2.51 -3.02 9.35
N THR A 366 2.95 -4.26 9.22
CA THR A 366 2.17 -5.46 9.49
C THR A 366 3.00 -6.41 10.33
N ALA A 367 2.40 -7.01 11.35
CA ALA A 367 3.04 -7.96 12.24
C ALA A 367 2.18 -9.23 12.35
N ASN A 368 2.75 -10.36 11.92
CA ASN A 368 2.18 -11.67 12.26
C ASN A 368 2.55 -11.99 13.71
N LEU A 369 1.56 -12.34 14.50
CA LEU A 369 1.68 -12.51 15.94
C LEU A 369 1.44 -13.98 16.30
N GLU A 370 2.42 -14.57 16.97
CA GLU A 370 2.32 -15.86 17.63
C GLU A 370 2.80 -15.64 19.06
N LEU A 371 1.83 -15.40 19.97
CA LEU A 371 2.11 -15.02 21.34
C LEU A 371 1.81 -16.18 22.27
N ALA A 372 2.70 -16.42 23.23
CA ALA A 372 2.50 -17.30 24.39
C ALA A 372 2.61 -16.42 25.62
N ILE A 373 1.50 -16.16 26.29
CA ILE A 373 1.39 -15.26 27.42
C ILE A 373 1.25 -16.12 28.69
N PRO A 374 2.24 -16.14 29.59
CA PRO A 374 2.19 -16.92 30.81
C PRO A 374 1.02 -16.53 31.72
N ILE A 375 0.25 -17.50 32.16
CA ILE A 375 -0.97 -17.31 32.99
C ILE A 375 -0.73 -17.86 34.38
N ALA A 376 -0.95 -17.03 35.40
CA ALA A 376 -0.99 -17.50 36.77
C ALA A 376 -2.30 -18.27 37.05
N GLY A 377 -2.24 -19.32 37.87
CA GLY A 377 -3.42 -20.09 38.20
C GLY A 377 -4.56 -19.26 38.86
N SER A 378 -4.23 -18.12 39.48
CA SER A 378 -5.20 -17.15 40.01
C SER A 378 -5.91 -16.32 38.94
N ASP A 379 -5.49 -16.44 37.68
CA ASP A 379 -6.06 -15.67 36.56
C ASP A 379 -7.00 -16.50 35.69
N LEU A 380 -7.17 -17.78 36.00
CA LEU A 380 -8.15 -18.63 35.36
C LEU A 380 -9.58 -18.06 35.57
N GLY A 381 -10.35 -18.00 34.50
CA GLY A 381 -11.68 -17.42 34.45
C GLY A 381 -11.72 -15.89 34.31
N LYS A 382 -10.55 -15.20 34.31
CA LYS A 382 -10.47 -13.77 34.01
C LYS A 382 -10.43 -13.52 32.52
N THR A 383 -10.78 -12.28 32.14
CA THR A 383 -10.61 -11.79 30.77
C THR A 383 -9.17 -11.44 30.53
N ILE A 384 -8.64 -11.83 29.38
CA ILE A 384 -7.40 -11.31 28.80
C ILE A 384 -7.74 -10.39 27.63
N GLU A 385 -7.09 -9.26 27.56
CA GLU A 385 -7.23 -8.31 26.46
C GLU A 385 -5.87 -8.09 25.79
N ILE A 386 -5.88 -7.98 24.46
CA ILE A 386 -4.67 -7.76 23.65
C ILE A 386 -4.96 -6.61 22.69
N ARG A 387 -3.97 -5.73 22.48
CA ARG A 387 -4.02 -4.63 21.51
C ARG A 387 -2.68 -4.38 20.87
N ALA A 388 -2.70 -3.82 19.67
CA ALA A 388 -1.54 -3.25 19.01
C ALA A 388 -1.47 -1.74 19.26
N VAL A 389 -0.26 -1.18 19.26
CA VAL A 389 -0.03 0.24 19.59
C VAL A 389 1.04 0.82 18.68
N ASP A 390 0.81 2.02 18.14
CA ASP A 390 1.89 2.91 17.73
C ASP A 390 2.23 3.85 18.89
N SER A 391 3.24 3.50 19.65
CA SER A 391 3.61 4.26 20.84
C SER A 391 4.28 5.60 20.57
N ARG A 392 4.61 5.90 19.31
CA ARG A 392 5.21 7.19 18.91
C ARG A 392 4.18 8.31 18.98
N ILE A 393 2.93 8.00 18.63
CA ILE A 393 1.83 8.96 18.55
C ILE A 393 0.63 8.59 19.42
N GLY A 394 0.61 7.40 20.04
CA GLY A 394 -0.44 6.99 20.97
C GLY A 394 -1.61 6.22 20.33
N ILE A 395 -1.61 5.98 19.02
CA ILE A 395 -2.68 5.24 18.33
C ILE A 395 -2.70 3.78 18.76
N THR A 396 -3.91 3.25 18.96
CA THR A 396 -4.13 1.86 19.33
C THR A 396 -5.05 1.15 18.33
N SER A 397 -5.01 -0.19 18.33
CA SER A 397 -5.96 -1.01 17.58
C SER A 397 -7.26 -1.18 18.37
N ASN A 398 -8.24 -1.83 17.70
CA ASN A 398 -9.28 -2.55 18.42
C ASN A 398 -8.65 -3.52 19.42
N VAL A 399 -9.41 -3.84 20.49
CA VAL A 399 -8.96 -4.75 21.55
C VAL A 399 -9.52 -6.14 21.27
N PHE A 400 -8.65 -7.13 21.16
CA PHE A 400 -9.04 -8.52 21.28
C PHE A 400 -9.36 -8.80 22.75
N SER A 401 -10.44 -9.55 23.03
CA SER A 401 -10.85 -9.94 24.37
C SER A 401 -11.18 -11.42 24.42
N GLY A 402 -10.53 -12.16 25.30
CA GLY A 402 -10.73 -13.58 25.52
C GLY A 402 -10.91 -13.92 27.00
N VAL A 403 -11.35 -15.14 27.31
CA VAL A 403 -11.48 -15.66 28.68
C VAL A 403 -10.45 -16.75 28.93
N ILE A 404 -9.66 -16.62 29.99
CA ILE A 404 -8.64 -17.60 30.33
C ILE A 404 -9.31 -18.86 30.86
N GLY A 405 -9.58 -19.83 29.97
CA GLY A 405 -10.31 -21.04 30.30
C GLY A 405 -10.07 -22.18 29.30
N ASN A 406 -10.79 -23.28 29.44
CA ASN A 406 -10.57 -24.47 28.58
C ASN A 406 -11.33 -24.44 27.25
N VAL A 407 -11.95 -23.32 26.88
CA VAL A 407 -12.72 -23.16 25.65
C VAL A 407 -12.06 -22.08 24.81
N PRO A 408 -11.85 -22.29 23.51
CA PRO A 408 -11.35 -21.24 22.63
C PRO A 408 -12.27 -20.02 22.64
N ASP A 409 -11.69 -18.85 22.76
CA ASP A 409 -12.43 -17.59 22.73
C ASP A 409 -12.57 -17.06 21.32
N THR A 410 -13.79 -16.77 20.94
CA THR A 410 -14.13 -16.01 19.75
C THR A 410 -14.70 -14.66 20.18
N THR A 411 -14.45 -13.63 19.42
CA THR A 411 -15.11 -12.33 19.65
C THR A 411 -16.62 -12.51 19.51
N THR A 412 -17.40 -11.90 20.41
CA THR A 412 -18.89 -11.93 20.33
C THR A 412 -19.35 -11.11 19.12
N ARG A 413 -19.42 -11.75 17.97
CA ARG A 413 -19.99 -11.18 16.75
C ARG A 413 -21.36 -11.79 16.48
N HIS A 414 -22.25 -11.03 15.84
CA HIS A 414 -23.55 -11.57 15.41
C HIS A 414 -23.38 -12.38 14.13
N GLY A 415 -23.44 -13.68 14.24
CA GLY A 415 -23.24 -14.60 13.12
C GLY A 415 -23.01 -16.03 13.56
N ILE A 416 -22.60 -16.87 12.63
CA ILE A 416 -22.21 -18.25 12.87
C ILE A 416 -20.70 -18.30 12.88
N GLN A 417 -20.12 -18.82 13.96
CA GLN A 417 -18.68 -18.90 14.14
C GLN A 417 -18.25 -20.25 14.70
N GLY A 418 -17.06 -20.67 14.33
CA GLY A 418 -16.48 -21.92 14.78
C GLY A 418 -15.04 -22.08 14.31
N PHE A 419 -14.55 -23.28 14.43
CA PHE A 419 -13.20 -23.64 14.06
C PHE A 419 -13.21 -24.83 13.09
N VAL A 420 -12.21 -24.88 12.24
CA VAL A 420 -11.83 -26.08 11.50
C VAL A 420 -10.50 -26.53 12.09
N TRP A 421 -10.40 -27.78 12.58
CA TRP A 421 -9.17 -28.29 13.20
C TRP A 421 -8.72 -29.60 12.59
N ARG A 422 -7.44 -29.92 12.75
CA ARG A 422 -6.86 -31.20 12.34
C ARG A 422 -7.16 -32.27 13.40
N ASP A 423 -8.17 -33.09 13.15
CA ASP A 423 -8.50 -34.29 13.92
C ASP A 423 -7.52 -35.42 13.56
N SER A 424 -6.30 -35.31 14.12
CA SER A 424 -5.18 -36.17 13.74
C SER A 424 -5.37 -37.62 14.23
N ASN A 425 -6.09 -37.82 15.31
CA ASN A 425 -6.40 -39.15 15.87
C ASN A 425 -7.77 -39.69 15.45
N GLN A 426 -8.57 -38.89 14.72
CA GLN A 426 -9.89 -39.21 14.20
C GLN A 426 -10.92 -39.57 15.29
N ASP A 427 -10.74 -39.01 16.50
CA ASP A 427 -11.66 -39.28 17.61
C ASP A 427 -12.86 -38.33 17.64
N ARG A 428 -12.91 -37.34 16.73
CA ARG A 428 -13.95 -36.30 16.58
C ARG A 428 -14.03 -35.31 17.74
N GLN A 429 -13.00 -35.24 18.56
CA GLN A 429 -12.89 -34.32 19.68
C GLN A 429 -11.63 -33.47 19.48
N TRP A 430 -11.78 -32.18 19.70
CA TRP A 430 -10.62 -31.30 19.63
C TRP A 430 -9.78 -31.43 20.90
N ASN A 431 -8.60 -32.00 20.76
CA ASN A 431 -7.65 -32.24 21.81
C ASN A 431 -6.56 -31.16 21.85
N ALA A 432 -5.89 -31.02 23.00
CA ALA A 432 -4.83 -30.01 23.17
C ALA A 432 -3.62 -30.18 22.22
N SER A 433 -3.44 -31.38 21.68
CA SER A 433 -2.38 -31.68 20.68
C SER A 433 -2.79 -31.40 19.24
N GLU A 434 -4.02 -30.98 19.00
CA GLU A 434 -4.56 -30.76 17.67
C GLU A 434 -4.61 -29.28 17.37
N ILE A 435 -4.20 -28.93 16.17
CA ILE A 435 -4.08 -27.53 15.73
C ILE A 435 -5.24 -27.16 14.79
N GLY A 436 -5.53 -25.87 14.72
CA GLY A 436 -6.46 -25.32 13.73
C GLY A 436 -5.99 -25.59 12.30
N PHE A 437 -6.95 -25.65 11.39
CA PHE A 437 -6.71 -25.87 9.95
C PHE A 437 -6.97 -24.56 9.20
N ALA A 438 -5.92 -23.92 8.76
CA ALA A 438 -5.95 -22.67 8.02
C ALA A 438 -6.33 -22.90 6.55
N GLY A 439 -6.98 -21.92 5.93
CA GLY A 439 -7.24 -21.88 4.48
C GLY A 439 -8.42 -22.74 4.01
N ALA A 440 -9.11 -23.43 4.91
CA ALA A 440 -10.36 -24.13 4.55
C ALA A 440 -11.47 -23.10 4.28
N THR A 441 -12.32 -23.40 3.30
CA THR A 441 -13.50 -22.59 2.99
C THR A 441 -14.74 -23.20 3.62
N VAL A 442 -15.40 -22.46 4.51
CA VAL A 442 -16.70 -22.81 5.07
C VAL A 442 -17.77 -22.11 4.25
N THR A 443 -18.67 -22.86 3.63
CA THR A 443 -19.68 -22.37 2.69
C THR A 443 -21.10 -22.67 3.18
N LEU A 444 -21.99 -21.69 3.07
CA LEU A 444 -23.42 -21.92 3.25
C LEU A 444 -23.96 -22.64 2.01
N VAL A 445 -24.63 -23.78 2.23
CA VAL A 445 -25.16 -24.61 1.13
C VAL A 445 -26.64 -24.93 1.34
N ASP A 446 -27.33 -25.26 0.26
CA ASP A 446 -28.69 -25.79 0.26
C ASP A 446 -28.73 -27.31 0.55
N ALA A 447 -29.92 -27.90 0.43
CA ALA A 447 -30.12 -29.33 0.63
C ALA A 447 -29.38 -30.20 -0.40
N ASN A 448 -29.04 -29.66 -1.56
CA ASN A 448 -28.30 -30.32 -2.63
C ASN A 448 -26.78 -30.01 -2.59
N LEU A 449 -26.28 -29.39 -1.50
CA LEU A 449 -24.90 -28.97 -1.34
C LEU A 449 -24.47 -27.88 -2.33
N THR A 450 -25.43 -27.14 -2.91
CA THR A 450 -25.15 -25.99 -3.79
C THR A 450 -24.98 -24.73 -2.94
N PRO A 451 -23.96 -23.91 -3.18
CA PRO A 451 -23.78 -22.64 -2.45
C PRO A 451 -25.02 -21.74 -2.51
N VAL A 452 -25.49 -21.30 -1.36
CA VAL A 452 -26.63 -20.38 -1.25
C VAL A 452 -26.14 -18.95 -1.40
N SER A 453 -26.68 -18.20 -2.37
CA SER A 453 -26.38 -16.77 -2.47
C SER A 453 -27.34 -15.96 -1.61
N LEU A 454 -26.80 -15.20 -0.68
CA LEU A 454 -27.55 -14.22 0.14
C LEU A 454 -27.48 -12.79 -0.41
N GLN A 455 -26.74 -12.64 -1.51
CA GLN A 455 -26.53 -11.35 -2.16
C GLN A 455 -27.74 -10.93 -2.98
N LYS A 456 -28.03 -9.64 -2.92
CA LYS A 456 -29.02 -8.99 -3.79
C LYS A 456 -28.30 -8.43 -5.01
N THR A 457 -28.93 -8.51 -6.17
CA THR A 457 -28.41 -7.95 -7.43
C THR A 457 -29.32 -6.83 -7.91
N ILE A 458 -28.74 -5.68 -8.23
CA ILE A 458 -29.34 -4.60 -8.98
C ILE A 458 -28.76 -4.65 -10.39
N ASP A 459 -29.48 -5.34 -11.24
CA ASP A 459 -29.15 -5.48 -12.65
C ASP A 459 -29.93 -4.41 -13.45
N PRO A 460 -29.27 -3.53 -14.23
CA PRO A 460 -29.93 -2.52 -15.05
C PRO A 460 -31.03 -3.06 -15.98
N ASP A 461 -30.89 -4.29 -16.46
CA ASP A 461 -31.87 -4.93 -17.35
C ASP A 461 -33.23 -5.18 -16.69
N ASN A 462 -33.30 -5.25 -15.36
CA ASN A 462 -34.51 -5.43 -14.59
C ASN A 462 -35.36 -4.14 -14.47
N TYR A 463 -34.87 -3.01 -15.01
CA TYR A 463 -35.53 -1.73 -14.88
C TYR A 463 -35.87 -1.15 -16.27
N PRO A 464 -36.96 -0.39 -16.40
CA PRO A 464 -37.26 0.33 -17.63
C PRO A 464 -36.21 1.39 -17.92
N SER A 465 -35.88 1.62 -19.19
CA SER A 465 -34.95 2.70 -19.58
C SER A 465 -35.44 4.04 -19.10
N GLY A 466 -34.56 4.80 -18.46
CA GLY A 466 -34.87 6.10 -17.88
C GLY A 466 -34.16 6.33 -16.54
N THR A 467 -34.60 7.33 -15.81
CA THR A 467 -34.06 7.69 -14.50
C THR A 467 -34.41 6.61 -13.46
N LEU A 468 -33.42 6.11 -12.77
CA LEU A 468 -33.60 5.31 -11.55
C LEU A 468 -33.88 6.22 -10.37
N SER A 469 -34.88 5.90 -9.56
CA SER A 469 -35.20 6.66 -8.36
C SER A 469 -35.72 5.76 -7.25
N GLY A 470 -35.55 6.21 -6.02
CA GLY A 470 -36.04 5.52 -4.84
C GLY A 470 -35.11 4.43 -4.30
N ASN A 471 -35.68 3.54 -3.51
CA ASN A 471 -35.00 2.41 -2.90
C ASN A 471 -35.10 1.18 -3.80
N LEU A 472 -33.97 0.63 -4.18
CA LEU A 472 -33.86 -0.53 -5.05
C LEU A 472 -33.58 -1.78 -4.22
N GLY A 473 -34.58 -2.21 -3.41
CA GLY A 473 -34.46 -3.43 -2.62
C GLY A 473 -33.46 -3.37 -1.46
N GLY A 474 -33.21 -2.18 -0.91
CA GLY A 474 -32.30 -1.97 0.23
C GLY A 474 -31.05 -1.17 -0.14
N VAL A 475 -30.96 -0.66 -1.37
CA VAL A 475 -29.88 0.23 -1.80
C VAL A 475 -30.45 1.44 -2.53
N ARG A 476 -29.80 2.59 -2.38
CA ARG A 476 -30.06 3.82 -3.15
C ARG A 476 -28.84 4.17 -3.96
N LEU A 477 -29.05 4.35 -5.26
CA LEU A 477 -27.99 4.76 -6.19
C LEU A 477 -28.11 6.25 -6.48
N ASP A 478 -27.00 6.93 -6.43
CA ASP A 478 -26.87 8.31 -6.88
C ASP A 478 -25.53 8.55 -7.55
N VAL A 479 -25.38 9.71 -8.19
CA VAL A 479 -24.13 10.15 -8.80
C VAL A 479 -23.57 11.28 -7.95
N VAL A 480 -22.29 11.20 -7.61
CA VAL A 480 -21.57 12.23 -6.84
C VAL A 480 -20.38 12.73 -7.64
N GLY A 481 -19.89 13.92 -7.31
CA GLY A 481 -18.77 14.58 -7.97
C GLY A 481 -19.13 15.97 -8.48
N PHE A 482 -18.17 16.64 -9.10
CA PHE A 482 -18.29 18.05 -9.48
C PHE A 482 -19.37 18.32 -10.58
N ASP A 483 -19.55 17.39 -11.52
CA ASP A 483 -20.56 17.48 -12.59
C ASP A 483 -21.87 16.71 -12.24
N ALA A 484 -22.04 16.30 -11.01
CA ALA A 484 -23.15 15.44 -10.60
C ALA A 484 -24.39 16.23 -10.22
N THR A 485 -25.58 15.65 -10.54
CA THR A 485 -26.88 16.13 -10.06
C THR A 485 -27.53 15.21 -9.04
N GLY A 486 -26.86 14.10 -8.72
CA GLY A 486 -27.44 12.98 -7.97
C GLY A 486 -28.27 12.01 -8.81
N ALA A 487 -28.64 12.37 -10.05
CA ALA A 487 -29.48 11.53 -10.89
C ALA A 487 -28.68 10.45 -11.62
N ILE A 488 -29.14 9.22 -11.53
CA ILE A 488 -28.66 8.06 -12.26
C ILE A 488 -29.77 7.46 -13.11
N GLY A 489 -29.45 6.84 -14.22
CA GLY A 489 -30.42 6.16 -15.07
C GLY A 489 -29.91 4.85 -15.62
N VAL A 490 -30.76 4.09 -16.25
CA VAL A 490 -30.46 2.86 -16.99
C VAL A 490 -30.81 3.03 -18.44
N PHE A 491 -29.91 2.64 -19.34
CA PHE A 491 -30.13 2.78 -20.78
C PHE A 491 -29.34 1.72 -21.54
N ASP A 492 -29.83 1.38 -22.73
CA ASP A 492 -29.17 0.41 -23.60
C ASP A 492 -27.72 0.80 -23.93
N ASP A 493 -26.87 -0.17 -23.94
CA ASP A 493 -25.45 -0.07 -24.29
C ASP A 493 -24.92 -1.42 -24.78
N SER A 494 -24.24 -1.41 -25.92
CA SER A 494 -23.73 -2.64 -26.53
C SER A 494 -22.55 -3.28 -25.78
N ALA A 495 -22.00 -2.56 -24.80
CA ALA A 495 -20.90 -3.04 -23.95
C ALA A 495 -21.39 -3.59 -22.60
N ALA A 496 -22.71 -3.67 -22.36
CA ALA A 496 -23.24 -4.21 -21.11
C ALA A 496 -22.61 -5.58 -20.77
N SER A 497 -22.27 -5.81 -19.51
CA SER A 497 -21.67 -7.07 -19.05
C SER A 497 -22.73 -8.18 -18.95
N THR A 498 -23.99 -7.78 -18.74
CA THR A 498 -25.15 -8.66 -18.81
C THR A 498 -26.23 -7.96 -19.63
N GLY A 499 -27.12 -8.73 -20.28
CA GLY A 499 -28.25 -8.21 -21.03
C GLY A 499 -27.90 -7.13 -22.06
N SER A 500 -28.49 -5.96 -21.90
CA SER A 500 -28.38 -4.85 -22.88
C SER A 500 -28.25 -3.46 -22.25
N LYS A 501 -28.36 -3.31 -20.92
CA LYS A 501 -28.40 -2.00 -20.27
C LYS A 501 -27.28 -1.84 -19.24
N ILE A 502 -26.90 -0.58 -19.03
CA ILE A 502 -25.91 -0.18 -18.02
C ILE A 502 -26.44 0.99 -17.18
N PHE A 503 -25.77 1.28 -16.08
CA PHE A 503 -25.97 2.53 -15.33
C PHE A 503 -25.35 3.70 -16.09
N LYS A 504 -26.06 4.85 -16.18
CA LYS A 504 -25.57 6.08 -16.80
C LYS A 504 -25.71 7.28 -15.86
N PRO A 505 -24.65 8.10 -15.67
CA PRO A 505 -24.71 9.31 -14.84
C PRO A 505 -25.39 10.45 -15.59
N TYR A 506 -26.15 11.31 -14.89
CA TYR A 506 -26.67 12.57 -15.44
C TYR A 506 -25.73 13.73 -15.13
N SER A 507 -25.22 14.38 -16.17
CA SER A 507 -24.30 15.51 -16.05
C SER A 507 -25.05 16.83 -15.81
N PHE A 508 -24.59 17.60 -14.82
CA PHE A 508 -25.11 18.96 -14.57
C PHE A 508 -24.81 19.90 -15.74
N TRP A 509 -23.60 19.85 -16.27
CA TRP A 509 -23.18 20.74 -17.34
C TRP A 509 -23.80 20.38 -18.70
N SER A 510 -23.80 19.12 -19.06
CA SER A 510 -24.34 18.66 -20.36
C SER A 510 -25.84 18.53 -20.39
N LYS A 511 -26.53 18.58 -19.24
CA LYS A 511 -27.98 18.41 -19.08
C LYS A 511 -28.53 17.14 -19.74
N LYS A 512 -27.74 16.04 -19.72
CA LYS A 512 -28.08 14.74 -20.31
C LYS A 512 -27.40 13.59 -19.58
N TYR A 513 -27.88 12.39 -19.81
CA TYR A 513 -27.20 11.18 -19.42
C TYR A 513 -25.96 10.98 -20.30
N LEU A 514 -24.82 10.65 -19.66
CA LEU A 514 -23.57 10.34 -20.34
C LEU A 514 -23.36 8.83 -20.38
N ASP A 515 -22.55 8.38 -21.36
CA ASP A 515 -22.31 6.94 -21.57
C ASP A 515 -21.35 6.32 -20.57
N ALA A 516 -20.66 7.12 -19.76
CA ALA A 516 -19.68 6.62 -18.80
C ALA A 516 -19.53 7.53 -17.58
N PHE A 517 -19.11 6.94 -16.49
CA PHE A 517 -18.67 7.61 -15.27
C PHE A 517 -17.22 8.09 -15.44
N ARG A 518 -16.88 9.16 -14.74
CA ARG A 518 -15.57 9.80 -14.77
C ARG A 518 -14.95 9.77 -13.38
N ASP A 519 -13.66 10.05 -13.30
CA ASP A 519 -12.90 10.02 -12.05
C ASP A 519 -13.63 10.76 -10.91
N GLN A 520 -13.44 12.06 -10.76
CA GLN A 520 -14.03 12.81 -9.63
C GLN A 520 -15.33 13.54 -10.00
N ASP A 521 -15.56 13.73 -11.29
CA ASP A 521 -16.68 14.53 -11.75
C ASP A 521 -18.02 13.81 -11.67
N LEU A 522 -18.04 12.52 -11.97
CA LEU A 522 -19.25 11.70 -12.08
C LEU A 522 -18.96 10.28 -11.57
N GLN A 523 -19.12 10.07 -10.27
CA GLN A 523 -18.88 8.78 -9.60
C GLN A 523 -20.22 8.13 -9.26
N LEU A 524 -20.32 6.82 -9.35
CA LEU A 524 -21.46 6.07 -8.85
C LEU A 524 -21.30 5.86 -7.35
N ARG A 525 -22.32 6.27 -6.56
CA ARG A 525 -22.41 5.93 -5.16
C ARG A 525 -23.62 5.03 -4.91
N ALA A 526 -23.40 3.94 -4.19
CA ALA A 526 -24.46 3.05 -3.70
C ALA A 526 -24.51 3.13 -2.18
N ARG A 527 -25.64 3.54 -1.59
CA ARG A 527 -25.87 3.63 -0.14
C ARG A 527 -26.83 2.54 0.29
N PHE A 528 -26.45 1.78 1.31
CA PHE A 528 -27.21 0.63 1.79
C PHE A 528 -28.09 1.02 2.99
N ASP A 529 -29.34 0.55 2.99
CA ASP A 529 -30.27 0.79 4.12
C ASP A 529 -29.86 0.02 5.40
N THR A 530 -29.19 -1.12 5.21
CA THR A 530 -28.56 -1.90 6.27
C THR A 530 -27.10 -2.10 5.93
N LEU A 531 -26.22 -2.05 6.94
CA LEU A 531 -24.79 -2.29 6.73
C LEU A 531 -24.60 -3.64 6.04
N THR A 532 -23.64 -3.71 5.13
CA THR A 532 -23.30 -4.94 4.40
C THR A 532 -21.79 -5.25 4.56
N SER A 533 -21.44 -6.51 4.37
CA SER A 533 -20.04 -6.95 4.42
C SER A 533 -19.43 -7.13 3.03
N TYR A 534 -20.26 -7.26 2.00
CA TYR A 534 -19.80 -7.52 0.63
C TYR A 534 -20.53 -6.64 -0.38
N VAL A 535 -19.75 -6.07 -1.31
CA VAL A 535 -20.27 -5.34 -2.49
C VAL A 535 -19.41 -5.66 -3.70
N SER A 536 -20.05 -5.93 -4.84
CA SER A 536 -19.37 -5.98 -6.13
C SER A 536 -20.14 -5.26 -7.21
N ILE A 537 -19.43 -4.76 -8.23
CA ILE A 537 -20.01 -4.13 -9.40
C ILE A 537 -19.13 -4.44 -10.62
N ASP A 538 -19.77 -4.69 -11.75
CA ASP A 538 -19.06 -4.92 -13.00
C ASP A 538 -18.63 -3.56 -13.60
N ALA A 539 -17.35 -3.38 -13.83
CA ALA A 539 -16.75 -2.21 -14.48
C ALA A 539 -16.29 -2.57 -15.89
N ILE A 540 -16.67 -1.75 -16.87
CA ILE A 540 -16.39 -1.98 -18.29
C ILE A 540 -15.53 -0.83 -18.80
N ALA A 541 -14.35 -1.15 -19.30
CA ALA A 541 -13.38 -0.17 -19.77
C ALA A 541 -13.84 0.53 -21.06
N VAL A 542 -13.77 1.86 -21.08
CA VAL A 542 -14.17 2.67 -22.27
C VAL A 542 -13.03 2.80 -23.28
N ALA A 543 -11.79 2.77 -22.82
CA ALA A 543 -10.60 2.90 -23.64
C ALA A 543 -9.50 1.95 -23.14
N ASP A 544 -8.48 1.74 -23.96
CA ASP A 544 -7.28 1.02 -23.52
C ASP A 544 -6.57 1.77 -22.39
N ASN A 545 -5.96 1.02 -21.48
CA ASN A 545 -5.34 1.51 -20.26
C ASN A 545 -6.33 2.18 -19.28
N SER A 546 -7.61 1.79 -19.32
CA SER A 546 -8.59 2.24 -18.33
C SER A 546 -8.22 1.74 -16.94
N LYS A 547 -8.56 2.55 -15.93
CA LYS A 547 -8.28 2.29 -14.53
C LYS A 547 -9.58 2.40 -13.77
N VAL A 548 -9.88 1.40 -12.93
CA VAL A 548 -11.13 1.30 -12.21
C VAL A 548 -10.89 1.15 -10.72
N ARG A 549 -11.79 1.72 -9.91
CA ARG A 549 -11.72 1.69 -8.45
C ARG A 549 -13.11 1.54 -7.85
N LEU A 550 -13.20 0.67 -6.84
CA LEU A 550 -14.37 0.53 -5.96
C LEU A 550 -13.89 0.75 -4.52
N GLU A 551 -14.54 1.67 -3.82
CA GLU A 551 -14.19 2.03 -2.44
C GLU A 551 -15.41 1.83 -1.54
N ALA A 552 -15.22 1.13 -0.42
CA ALA A 552 -16.25 0.87 0.59
C ALA A 552 -16.02 1.72 1.83
N TYR A 553 -17.08 2.31 2.35
CA TYR A 553 -17.02 3.26 3.44
C TYR A 553 -18.00 2.91 4.56
N ALA A 554 -17.58 3.19 5.80
CA ALA A 554 -18.46 3.23 6.97
C ALA A 554 -19.40 4.45 6.92
N ALA A 555 -20.36 4.51 7.86
CA ALA A 555 -21.34 5.59 7.92
C ALA A 555 -20.71 6.97 8.21
N ASP A 556 -19.59 7.00 8.91
CA ASP A 556 -18.80 8.20 9.24
C ASP A 556 -17.86 8.65 8.10
N GLY A 557 -17.78 7.88 7.02
CA GLY A 557 -16.93 8.17 5.88
C GLY A 557 -15.54 7.53 5.93
N THR A 558 -15.26 6.70 6.93
CA THR A 558 -14.03 5.91 7.02
C THR A 558 -13.97 4.92 5.86
N LEU A 559 -12.85 4.87 5.14
CA LEU A 559 -12.59 3.85 4.12
C LEU A 559 -12.34 2.50 4.80
N LEU A 560 -13.12 1.49 4.40
CA LEU A 560 -13.04 0.14 4.94
C LEU A 560 -12.28 -0.81 4.03
N ALA A 561 -12.51 -0.72 2.72
CA ALA A 561 -11.90 -1.58 1.72
C ALA A 561 -11.84 -0.87 0.37
N ARG A 562 -10.86 -1.25 -0.46
CA ARG A 562 -10.68 -0.71 -1.80
C ARG A 562 -10.26 -1.82 -2.76
N PHE A 563 -10.89 -1.84 -3.93
CA PHE A 563 -10.46 -2.60 -5.10
C PHE A 563 -9.92 -1.64 -6.15
N GLU A 564 -8.79 -1.98 -6.76
CA GLU A 564 -8.21 -1.23 -7.89
C GLU A 564 -7.73 -2.18 -8.98
N ARG A 565 -7.95 -1.78 -10.23
CA ARG A 565 -7.30 -2.43 -11.36
C ARG A 565 -6.92 -1.39 -12.41
N LYS A 566 -5.69 -1.52 -12.94
CA LYS A 566 -5.11 -0.66 -13.97
C LYS A 566 -4.84 -1.46 -15.24
N GLY A 567 -4.72 -0.77 -16.36
CA GLY A 567 -4.30 -1.38 -17.63
C GLY A 567 -5.38 -2.20 -18.34
N LEU A 568 -6.66 -1.94 -18.08
CA LEU A 568 -7.76 -2.61 -18.77
C LEU A 568 -7.80 -2.23 -20.25
N LEU A 569 -8.04 -3.23 -21.09
CA LEU A 569 -8.26 -3.01 -22.52
C LEU A 569 -9.68 -2.51 -22.78
N ARG A 570 -9.87 -1.80 -23.87
CA ARG A 570 -11.19 -1.31 -24.28
C ARG A 570 -12.23 -2.44 -24.36
N ASN A 571 -13.39 -2.24 -23.73
CA ASN A 571 -14.48 -3.20 -23.56
C ASN A 571 -14.14 -4.42 -22.69
N GLU A 572 -12.96 -4.44 -22.04
CA GLU A 572 -12.70 -5.43 -20.99
C GLU A 572 -13.62 -5.16 -19.81
N THR A 573 -14.26 -6.21 -19.31
CA THR A 573 -15.08 -6.17 -18.11
C THR A 573 -14.32 -6.78 -16.94
N VAL A 574 -14.33 -6.08 -15.82
CA VAL A 574 -13.78 -6.58 -14.56
C VAL A 574 -14.85 -6.49 -13.46
N LYS A 575 -15.03 -7.57 -12.73
CA LYS A 575 -15.82 -7.56 -11.50
C LYS A 575 -14.95 -6.91 -10.42
N MET A 576 -15.30 -5.72 -10.00
CA MET A 576 -14.72 -5.10 -8.82
C MET A 576 -15.45 -5.59 -7.59
N GLU A 577 -14.74 -6.02 -6.57
CA GLU A 577 -15.34 -6.50 -5.32
C GLU A 577 -14.58 -6.02 -4.10
N VAL A 578 -15.33 -5.70 -3.07
CA VAL A 578 -14.82 -5.34 -1.74
C VAL A 578 -15.57 -6.12 -0.69
N GLU A 579 -14.82 -6.66 0.25
CA GLU A 579 -15.34 -7.41 1.37
C GLU A 579 -14.72 -6.90 2.66
N THR A 580 -15.52 -6.85 3.70
CA THR A 580 -15.07 -6.54 5.07
C THR A 580 -15.45 -7.70 5.96
N GLY A 581 -14.58 -8.10 6.88
CA GLY A 581 -14.87 -9.20 7.80
C GLY A 581 -16.12 -8.97 8.68
N GLU A 582 -16.70 -7.78 8.66
CA GLU A 582 -17.90 -7.39 9.38
C GLU A 582 -18.81 -6.53 8.49
N ALA A 583 -20.12 -6.54 8.71
CA ALA A 583 -21.04 -5.64 8.01
C ALA A 583 -20.89 -4.21 8.51
N LYS A 584 -19.90 -3.54 7.97
CA LYS A 584 -19.57 -2.14 8.26
C LYS A 584 -19.79 -1.21 7.06
N ILE A 585 -19.96 -1.77 5.86
CA ILE A 585 -20.10 -0.97 4.63
C ILE A 585 -21.47 -0.30 4.64
N SER A 586 -21.46 1.02 4.77
CA SER A 586 -22.64 1.89 4.68
C SER A 586 -22.89 2.34 3.25
N TYR A 587 -21.84 2.63 2.51
CA TYR A 587 -21.89 2.98 1.10
C TYR A 587 -20.61 2.62 0.37
N VAL A 588 -20.71 2.54 -0.96
CA VAL A 588 -19.55 2.41 -1.84
C VAL A 588 -19.54 3.50 -2.87
N ILE A 589 -18.33 3.82 -3.36
CA ILE A 589 -18.09 4.68 -4.51
C ILE A 589 -17.36 3.88 -5.59
N ALA A 590 -17.97 3.80 -6.79
CA ALA A 590 -17.38 3.19 -7.96
C ALA A 590 -17.04 4.26 -8.99
N ARG A 591 -15.81 4.23 -9.52
CA ARG A 591 -15.32 5.25 -10.45
C ARG A 591 -14.20 4.76 -11.36
N GLY A 592 -13.95 5.46 -12.47
CA GLY A 592 -12.63 5.49 -13.07
C GLY A 592 -11.68 6.30 -12.18
N PHE A 593 -10.38 6.20 -12.34
CA PHE A 593 -9.45 7.07 -11.65
C PHE A 593 -8.25 7.44 -12.54
N GLN A 594 -7.51 8.48 -12.17
CA GLN A 594 -6.44 9.05 -12.98
C GLN A 594 -6.92 9.38 -14.41
N ASN A 595 -7.97 10.21 -14.50
CA ASN A 595 -8.57 10.71 -15.73
C ASN A 595 -9.15 9.65 -16.68
N THR A 596 -9.51 8.47 -16.17
CA THR A 596 -10.16 7.45 -17.01
C THR A 596 -11.67 7.42 -16.82
N THR A 597 -12.36 6.99 -17.87
CA THR A 597 -13.82 6.81 -17.89
C THR A 597 -14.17 5.33 -17.89
N VAL A 598 -15.29 4.98 -17.24
CA VAL A 598 -15.72 3.61 -17.05
C VAL A 598 -17.25 3.51 -17.08
N LYS A 599 -17.79 2.38 -17.57
CA LYS A 599 -19.21 2.05 -17.47
C LYS A 599 -19.42 1.07 -16.32
N PHE A 600 -20.60 1.10 -15.72
CA PHE A 600 -20.97 0.20 -14.64
C PHE A 600 -22.23 -0.58 -14.93
N ASP A 601 -22.19 -1.85 -14.46
CA ASP A 601 -23.28 -2.79 -14.60
C ASP A 601 -23.33 -3.70 -13.35
N ASN A 602 -24.43 -4.42 -13.11
CA ASN A 602 -24.56 -5.48 -12.12
C ASN A 602 -24.01 -5.18 -10.71
N LEU A 603 -24.65 -4.29 -9.98
CA LEU A 603 -24.33 -4.09 -8.58
C LEU A 603 -24.85 -5.26 -7.73
N ARG A 604 -23.98 -5.92 -6.95
CA ARG A 604 -24.34 -6.97 -5.99
C ARG A 604 -23.90 -6.56 -4.60
N PHE A 605 -24.73 -6.84 -3.61
CA PHE A 605 -24.43 -6.53 -2.21
C PHE A 605 -25.16 -7.49 -1.26
N GLY A 606 -24.61 -7.67 -0.06
CA GLY A 606 -25.20 -8.51 0.97
C GLY A 606 -24.14 -9.21 1.83
N PRO A 607 -24.54 -10.08 2.75
CA PRO A 607 -23.58 -10.90 3.48
C PRO A 607 -22.92 -11.90 2.54
N GLY A 608 -21.66 -12.21 2.84
CA GLY A 608 -20.95 -13.32 2.24
C GLY A 608 -21.63 -14.66 2.61
N ASN A 609 -21.51 -15.64 1.73
CA ASN A 609 -21.97 -17.00 1.98
C ASN A 609 -20.81 -17.97 2.25
N THR A 610 -19.58 -17.45 2.30
CA THR A 610 -18.36 -18.19 2.55
C THR A 610 -17.52 -17.49 3.60
N ALA A 611 -16.71 -18.26 4.32
CA ALA A 611 -15.64 -17.77 5.18
C ALA A 611 -14.41 -18.67 5.00
N THR A 612 -13.23 -18.09 4.92
CA THR A 612 -11.96 -18.83 4.90
C THR A 612 -11.41 -18.87 6.31
N THR A 613 -10.93 -20.05 6.72
CA THR A 613 -10.39 -20.20 8.07
C THR A 613 -9.05 -19.47 8.21
N ALA A 614 -8.90 -18.77 9.35
CA ALA A 614 -7.67 -18.12 9.77
C ALA A 614 -6.57 -19.15 10.14
N ALA A 615 -5.39 -18.68 10.49
CA ALA A 615 -4.23 -19.52 10.80
C ALA A 615 -4.48 -20.50 11.96
N ASP A 616 -5.34 -20.14 12.90
CA ASP A 616 -5.76 -20.96 14.03
C ASP A 616 -6.99 -21.84 13.73
N GLY A 617 -7.49 -21.82 12.50
CA GLY A 617 -8.67 -22.55 12.07
C GLY A 617 -10.01 -21.87 12.32
N SER A 618 -10.04 -20.66 12.92
CA SER A 618 -11.28 -19.95 13.17
C SER A 618 -11.93 -19.46 11.89
N TYR A 619 -13.27 -19.41 11.87
CA TYR A 619 -14.04 -18.82 10.79
C TYR A 619 -15.28 -18.10 11.32
N PHE A 620 -15.80 -17.16 10.51
CA PHE A 620 -16.95 -16.37 10.88
C PHE A 620 -17.83 -16.02 9.67
N LEU A 621 -19.12 -16.27 9.78
CA LEU A 621 -20.14 -15.91 8.80
C LEU A 621 -21.10 -14.91 9.42
N GLU A 622 -21.02 -13.64 8.97
CA GLU A 622 -21.70 -12.50 9.57
C GLU A 622 -23.06 -12.17 8.97
N ASN A 623 -23.89 -11.48 9.79
CA ASN A 623 -25.08 -10.73 9.33
C ASN A 623 -26.05 -11.56 8.53
N LEU A 624 -26.09 -12.85 8.82
CA LEU A 624 -27.03 -13.76 8.18
C LEU A 624 -28.47 -13.39 8.57
N PRO A 625 -29.44 -13.48 7.68
CA PRO A 625 -30.84 -13.48 8.05
C PRO A 625 -31.16 -14.63 9.02
N ALA A 626 -32.17 -14.46 9.87
CA ALA A 626 -32.63 -15.59 10.68
C ALA A 626 -33.07 -16.75 9.79
N GLY A 627 -32.62 -17.96 10.09
CA GLY A 627 -32.93 -19.14 9.28
C GLY A 627 -32.20 -20.38 9.75
N ASN A 628 -32.48 -21.49 9.08
CA ASN A 628 -31.72 -22.74 9.24
C ASN A 628 -30.70 -22.82 8.11
N TYR A 629 -29.44 -22.94 8.49
CA TYR A 629 -28.34 -22.98 7.56
C TYR A 629 -27.65 -24.36 7.59
N ARG A 630 -27.07 -24.71 6.46
CA ARG A 630 -26.16 -25.82 6.29
C ARG A 630 -24.80 -25.30 5.94
N LEU A 631 -23.79 -25.70 6.68
CA LEU A 631 -22.41 -25.34 6.46
C LEU A 631 -21.65 -26.53 5.92
N LEU A 632 -20.92 -26.31 4.85
CA LEU A 632 -20.02 -27.29 4.24
C LEU A 632 -18.59 -26.75 4.29
N VAL A 633 -17.66 -27.56 4.75
CA VAL A 633 -16.23 -27.25 4.67
C VAL A 633 -15.65 -27.86 3.40
N THR A 634 -14.98 -27.06 2.63
CA THR A 634 -14.18 -27.48 1.48
C THR A 634 -12.74 -27.03 1.69
N ASP A 635 -11.81 -27.92 1.38
CA ASP A 635 -10.39 -27.57 1.33
C ASP A 635 -10.03 -27.15 -0.09
N THR A 636 -9.28 -26.06 -0.24
CA THR A 636 -8.73 -25.65 -1.53
C THR A 636 -7.75 -26.68 -2.11
N ASN A 637 -7.21 -27.57 -1.27
CA ASN A 637 -6.18 -28.54 -1.62
C ASN A 637 -6.68 -30.00 -1.71
N ALA A 638 -7.99 -30.21 -1.87
CA ALA A 638 -8.62 -31.48 -2.25
C ALA A 638 -8.31 -32.74 -1.38
N GLY A 639 -7.97 -32.59 -0.11
CA GLY A 639 -7.64 -33.72 0.75
C GLY A 639 -8.25 -33.72 2.15
N PHE A 640 -8.91 -32.64 2.56
CA PHE A 640 -9.51 -32.53 3.89
C PHE A 640 -10.81 -33.34 3.97
N LYS A 641 -10.87 -34.28 4.91
CA LYS A 641 -12.05 -35.11 5.19
C LYS A 641 -12.58 -34.77 6.57
N VAL A 642 -13.80 -34.29 6.62
CA VAL A 642 -14.49 -33.99 7.87
C VAL A 642 -14.81 -35.27 8.62
N THR A 643 -14.49 -35.31 9.92
CA THR A 643 -14.71 -36.51 10.78
C THR A 643 -15.95 -36.38 11.65
N ASN A 644 -16.31 -35.18 12.09
CA ASN A 644 -17.36 -34.95 13.08
C ASN A 644 -18.71 -34.55 12.48
N ALA A 645 -18.84 -34.48 11.14
CA ALA A 645 -20.11 -34.12 10.51
C ALA A 645 -20.51 -35.14 9.42
N ILE A 646 -21.80 -35.42 9.30
CA ILE A 646 -22.34 -36.33 8.30
C ILE A 646 -22.22 -35.68 6.91
N ASN A 647 -21.54 -36.34 5.98
CA ASN A 647 -21.25 -35.81 4.64
C ASN A 647 -20.52 -34.45 4.66
N GLY A 648 -19.81 -34.12 5.74
CA GLY A 648 -19.10 -32.85 5.88
C GLY A 648 -20.00 -31.64 6.15
N VAL A 649 -21.27 -31.85 6.50
CA VAL A 649 -22.25 -30.77 6.66
C VAL A 649 -22.70 -30.65 8.09
N LEU A 650 -22.72 -29.44 8.65
CA LEU A 650 -23.35 -29.11 9.92
C LEU A 650 -24.61 -28.27 9.67
N GLU A 651 -25.68 -28.59 10.39
CA GLU A 651 -26.95 -27.84 10.37
C GLU A 651 -27.01 -26.92 11.57
N VAL A 652 -27.32 -25.63 11.34
CA VAL A 652 -27.32 -24.57 12.34
C VAL A 652 -28.60 -23.74 12.24
N ALA A 653 -29.34 -23.66 13.33
CA ALA A 653 -30.44 -22.72 13.47
C ALA A 653 -29.90 -21.36 13.96
N TYR A 654 -30.04 -20.33 13.14
CA TYR A 654 -29.58 -18.98 13.43
C TYR A 654 -30.75 -18.01 13.63
N GLY A 655 -30.77 -17.31 14.75
CA GLY A 655 -31.69 -16.20 15.02
C GLY A 655 -31.02 -14.86 14.77
N SER A 656 -31.74 -13.88 14.21
CA SER A 656 -31.22 -12.54 13.94
C SER A 656 -30.57 -11.92 15.18
N ASN A 657 -29.45 -11.24 14.99
CA ASN A 657 -28.70 -10.55 16.06
C ASN A 657 -28.26 -11.46 17.22
N ARG A 658 -27.94 -12.69 16.92
CA ARG A 658 -27.36 -13.63 17.88
C ARG A 658 -26.00 -14.11 17.39
N SER A 659 -25.20 -14.57 18.33
CA SER A 659 -23.97 -15.31 18.04
C SER A 659 -24.28 -16.81 18.23
N VAL A 660 -23.97 -17.62 17.21
CA VAL A 660 -23.93 -19.07 17.33
C VAL A 660 -22.46 -19.46 17.25
N THR A 661 -21.95 -19.92 18.38
CA THR A 661 -20.54 -20.34 18.55
C THR A 661 -20.43 -21.87 18.50
N HIS A 662 -19.20 -22.38 18.41
CA HIS A 662 -18.89 -23.81 18.42
C HIS A 662 -19.54 -24.60 17.28
N VAL A 663 -19.61 -23.99 16.10
CA VAL A 663 -19.95 -24.71 14.88
C VAL A 663 -18.65 -25.23 14.28
N ASP A 664 -18.11 -26.28 14.90
CA ASP A 664 -16.73 -26.68 14.72
C ASP A 664 -16.62 -27.93 13.81
N PHE A 665 -15.67 -27.92 12.89
CA PHE A 665 -15.39 -29.03 11.99
C PHE A 665 -14.04 -29.66 12.34
N GLY A 666 -14.05 -30.90 12.77
CA GLY A 666 -12.86 -31.76 12.85
C GLY A 666 -12.64 -32.49 11.54
N GLY A 667 -11.40 -32.57 11.10
CA GLY A 667 -11.09 -33.31 9.91
C GLY A 667 -9.60 -33.61 9.77
N TYR A 668 -9.27 -34.53 8.92
CA TYR A 668 -7.89 -34.88 8.60
C TYR A 668 -7.62 -34.72 7.11
N VAL A 669 -6.37 -34.45 6.80
CA VAL A 669 -5.90 -34.45 5.41
C VAL A 669 -5.44 -35.86 5.10
N GLU A 670 -6.06 -36.50 4.12
CA GLU A 670 -5.57 -37.80 3.63
C GLU A 670 -4.18 -37.61 3.03
N PRO A 671 -3.18 -38.37 3.46
CA PRO A 671 -1.85 -38.29 2.86
C PRO A 671 -1.93 -38.42 1.35
N SER A 672 -1.24 -37.53 0.64
CA SER A 672 -1.21 -37.61 -0.82
C SER A 672 -0.49 -38.89 -1.25
N PRO A 673 -1.07 -39.70 -2.11
CA PRO A 673 -0.36 -40.89 -2.63
C PRO A 673 0.81 -40.50 -3.53
N TRP A 674 0.92 -39.23 -3.92
CA TRP A 674 2.00 -38.68 -4.71
C TRP A 674 3.10 -38.08 -3.83
N GLN A 675 2.97 -38.14 -2.50
CA GLN A 675 3.97 -37.68 -1.54
C GLN A 675 4.70 -38.85 -0.94
N ASN A 676 6.01 -38.72 -0.78
CA ASN A 676 6.80 -39.66 0.00
C ASN A 676 6.46 -39.55 1.48
N GLN A 677 5.74 -40.55 2.03
CA GLN A 677 5.26 -40.48 3.41
C GLN A 677 6.39 -40.62 4.45
N ALA A 678 7.55 -41.12 4.06
CA ALA A 678 8.71 -41.26 4.95
C ALA A 678 9.53 -39.97 5.01
N LEU A 679 9.70 -39.28 3.87
CA LEU A 679 10.45 -38.05 3.74
C LEU A 679 9.94 -37.28 2.54
N PRO A 680 9.02 -36.32 2.73
CA PRO A 680 8.33 -35.63 1.64
C PRO A 680 9.22 -35.05 0.57
N GLU A 681 10.38 -34.54 0.96
CA GLU A 681 11.33 -33.89 0.06
C GLU A 681 12.24 -34.90 -0.70
N ASP A 682 12.21 -36.18 -0.39
CA ASP A 682 12.89 -37.23 -1.11
C ASP A 682 11.98 -37.75 -2.24
N VAL A 683 12.07 -37.06 -3.36
CA VAL A 683 11.15 -37.23 -4.52
C VAL A 683 11.42 -38.52 -5.29
N ASP A 684 12.66 -38.94 -5.43
CA ASP A 684 13.03 -40.14 -6.15
C ASP A 684 13.07 -41.39 -5.25
N GLY A 685 12.85 -41.24 -3.94
CA GLY A 685 12.83 -42.33 -2.96
C GLY A 685 14.19 -43.01 -2.77
N LYS A 686 15.31 -42.31 -3.06
CA LYS A 686 16.66 -42.86 -3.03
C LYS A 686 17.64 -41.86 -2.42
N ASP A 687 18.55 -42.40 -1.60
CA ASP A 687 19.70 -41.70 -1.06
C ASP A 687 19.37 -40.43 -0.23
N GLY A 688 18.07 -40.28 0.16
CA GLY A 688 17.59 -39.13 0.91
C GLY A 688 17.54 -37.86 0.05
N VAL A 689 17.21 -36.72 0.68
CA VAL A 689 16.99 -35.47 -0.06
C VAL A 689 18.29 -34.89 -0.59
N ASN A 690 18.38 -34.74 -1.88
CA ASN A 690 19.56 -34.28 -2.60
C ASN A 690 19.16 -33.46 -3.87
N PRO A 691 20.09 -32.84 -4.61
CA PRO A 691 19.77 -32.02 -5.77
C PRO A 691 19.09 -32.77 -6.95
N LEU A 692 19.12 -34.11 -6.98
CA LEU A 692 18.43 -34.89 -8.02
C LEU A 692 16.91 -34.81 -7.81
N ASP A 693 16.43 -34.74 -6.58
CA ASP A 693 15.01 -34.57 -6.28
C ASP A 693 14.46 -33.28 -6.88
N VAL A 694 15.20 -32.20 -6.78
CA VAL A 694 14.89 -30.93 -7.46
C VAL A 694 14.80 -31.14 -8.97
N LEU A 695 15.75 -31.87 -9.54
CA LEU A 695 15.82 -32.10 -10.99
C LEU A 695 14.64 -32.97 -11.50
N VAL A 696 14.19 -33.93 -10.73
CA VAL A 696 13.02 -34.77 -11.05
C VAL A 696 11.77 -33.90 -11.17
N LEU A 697 11.51 -33.05 -10.19
CA LEU A 697 10.37 -32.13 -10.21
C LEU A 697 10.44 -31.12 -11.36
N VAL A 698 11.60 -30.50 -11.57
CA VAL A 698 11.80 -29.54 -12.66
C VAL A 698 11.58 -30.19 -14.03
N ASN A 699 12.07 -31.41 -14.22
CA ASN A 699 11.87 -32.15 -15.47
C ASN A 699 10.40 -32.52 -15.68
N ASP A 700 9.69 -32.95 -14.64
CA ASP A 700 8.26 -33.24 -14.76
C ASP A 700 7.46 -32.01 -15.08
N ILE A 701 7.70 -30.91 -14.39
CA ILE A 701 7.00 -29.61 -14.63
C ILE A 701 7.28 -29.11 -16.05
N ASN A 702 8.51 -29.22 -16.55
CA ASN A 702 8.87 -28.81 -17.90
C ASN A 702 8.20 -29.68 -18.98
N GLN A 703 8.01 -30.95 -18.73
CA GLN A 703 7.39 -31.89 -19.69
C GLN A 703 5.86 -31.85 -19.66
N ASN A 704 5.27 -31.78 -18.47
CA ASN A 704 3.85 -31.99 -18.24
C ASN A 704 3.11 -30.75 -17.77
N GLN A 705 3.80 -29.63 -17.56
CA GLN A 705 3.30 -28.38 -16.96
C GLN A 705 2.83 -28.59 -15.50
N PRO A 706 2.71 -27.51 -14.70
CA PRO A 706 2.06 -27.55 -13.38
C PRO A 706 0.62 -28.07 -13.50
N ARG A 707 0.26 -29.04 -12.67
CA ARG A 707 -1.03 -29.73 -12.78
C ARG A 707 -1.50 -30.40 -11.49
N SER A 708 -2.81 -30.62 -11.37
CA SER A 708 -3.38 -31.44 -10.30
C SER A 708 -2.97 -32.92 -10.46
N LEU A 709 -2.60 -33.55 -9.36
CA LEU A 709 -2.21 -34.95 -9.26
C LEU A 709 -3.41 -35.78 -8.82
N VAL A 710 -4.17 -36.30 -9.80
CA VAL A 710 -5.40 -37.06 -9.56
C VAL A 710 -5.07 -38.54 -9.42
N GLY A 711 -5.69 -39.22 -8.45
CA GLY A 711 -5.52 -40.64 -8.20
C GLY A 711 -4.17 -40.99 -7.55
N SER A 712 -3.69 -42.22 -7.74
CA SER A 712 -2.41 -42.68 -7.23
C SER A 712 -1.40 -42.83 -8.34
N PRO A 713 -0.10 -42.59 -8.10
CA PRO A 713 0.92 -42.88 -9.10
C PRO A 713 0.94 -44.39 -9.42
N ILE A 714 1.17 -44.72 -10.70
CA ILE A 714 1.13 -46.10 -11.15
C ILE A 714 2.34 -46.89 -10.63
N ASN A 715 3.51 -46.21 -10.52
CA ASN A 715 4.75 -46.79 -10.04
C ASN A 715 5.58 -45.72 -9.30
N PRO A 716 5.27 -45.41 -8.03
CA PRO A 716 6.12 -44.47 -7.26
C PRO A 716 7.46 -45.16 -6.92
N PRO A 717 8.59 -44.40 -6.86
CA PRO A 717 8.77 -43.02 -7.19
C PRO A 717 8.68 -42.73 -8.70
N PRO A 718 8.57 -41.45 -9.16
CA PRO A 718 8.76 -40.23 -8.36
C PRO A 718 7.52 -39.79 -7.57
N TYR A 719 7.77 -39.19 -6.43
CA TYR A 719 6.78 -38.56 -5.57
C TYR A 719 6.76 -37.05 -5.85
N LEU A 720 5.77 -36.63 -6.66
CA LEU A 720 5.76 -35.27 -7.23
C LEU A 720 5.11 -34.20 -6.34
N ASP A 721 4.43 -34.61 -5.28
CA ASP A 721 3.67 -33.76 -4.38
C ASP A 721 4.45 -33.61 -3.06
N VAL A 722 5.40 -32.72 -3.04
CA VAL A 722 6.29 -32.55 -1.88
C VAL A 722 5.59 -31.84 -0.71
N ASN A 723 4.77 -30.85 -1.01
CA ASN A 723 4.06 -30.05 0.00
C ASN A 723 2.72 -30.67 0.44
N GLY A 724 2.25 -31.76 -0.22
CA GLY A 724 1.02 -32.47 0.13
C GLY A 724 -0.27 -31.84 -0.36
N ASP A 725 -0.20 -30.89 -1.32
CA ASP A 725 -1.35 -30.15 -1.82
C ASP A 725 -2.04 -30.81 -3.02
N ARG A 726 -1.57 -31.95 -3.44
CA ARG A 726 -2.03 -32.75 -4.62
C ARG A 726 -1.91 -32.00 -5.95
N TYR A 727 -0.99 -31.08 -6.00
CA TYR A 727 -0.67 -30.29 -7.18
C TYR A 727 0.84 -30.28 -7.37
N VAL A 728 1.36 -30.60 -8.55
CA VAL A 728 2.79 -30.44 -8.84
C VAL A 728 3.04 -29.07 -9.42
N SER A 729 3.89 -28.30 -8.75
CA SER A 729 4.15 -26.88 -9.04
C SER A 729 5.60 -26.47 -8.70
N PRO A 730 6.05 -25.28 -9.06
CA PRO A 730 7.32 -24.75 -8.58
C PRO A 730 7.43 -24.65 -7.05
N LEU A 731 6.33 -24.70 -6.30
CA LEU A 731 6.35 -24.70 -4.83
C LEU A 731 6.93 -26.00 -4.27
N ASP A 732 6.69 -27.13 -4.94
CA ASP A 732 7.29 -28.42 -4.57
C ASP A 732 8.81 -28.39 -4.76
N VAL A 733 9.25 -27.80 -5.87
CA VAL A 733 10.68 -27.58 -6.14
C VAL A 733 11.32 -26.72 -5.03
N LEU A 734 10.64 -25.66 -4.64
CA LEU A 734 11.10 -24.75 -3.59
C LEU A 734 11.15 -25.42 -2.22
N ALA A 735 10.21 -26.33 -1.93
CA ALA A 735 10.20 -27.11 -0.69
C ALA A 735 11.46 -27.96 -0.56
N VAL A 736 11.84 -28.69 -1.61
CA VAL A 736 13.08 -29.51 -1.65
C VAL A 736 14.33 -28.63 -1.53
N ILE A 737 14.39 -27.52 -2.26
CA ILE A 737 15.53 -26.58 -2.18
C ILE A 737 15.68 -26.04 -0.75
N ASN A 738 14.59 -25.65 -0.12
CA ASN A 738 14.58 -25.14 1.25
C ASN A 738 15.02 -26.22 2.26
N TYR A 739 14.62 -27.47 2.06
CA TYR A 739 15.07 -28.58 2.90
C TYR A 739 16.58 -28.79 2.77
N ILE A 740 17.11 -28.85 1.54
CA ILE A 740 18.55 -29.00 1.28
C ILE A 740 19.34 -27.87 1.93
N ASN A 741 18.86 -26.62 1.80
CA ASN A 741 19.54 -25.45 2.36
C ASN A 741 19.54 -25.45 3.90
N ARG A 742 18.45 -25.92 4.53
CA ARG A 742 18.37 -26.03 6.00
C ARG A 742 19.27 -27.12 6.56
N ASN A 743 19.41 -28.22 5.85
CA ASN A 743 20.12 -29.40 6.31
C ASN A 743 21.60 -29.46 5.89
N ARG A 744 22.12 -28.51 5.13
CA ARG A 744 23.56 -28.37 4.81
C ARG A 744 24.45 -28.03 6.00
N GLY A 745 23.92 -27.84 7.21
CA GLY A 745 24.62 -27.42 8.41
C GLY A 745 25.12 -28.51 9.36
N GLY A 746 25.10 -29.81 8.98
CA GLY A 746 25.47 -30.91 9.86
C GLY A 746 26.49 -31.90 9.27
N SER A 747 27.76 -31.70 9.56
CA SER A 747 29.00 -32.54 9.50
C SER A 747 29.85 -32.43 8.25
N GLY A 748 31.07 -31.90 8.43
CA GLY A 748 32.18 -32.00 7.50
C GLY A 748 33.05 -30.77 7.45
N SER A 749 34.17 -30.78 8.20
CA SER A 749 35.21 -29.78 8.10
C SER A 749 35.80 -29.68 6.69
N GLY A 750 35.75 -28.51 6.07
CA GLY A 750 36.38 -28.25 4.79
C GLY A 750 36.13 -26.83 4.30
N SER A 751 37.17 -26.02 4.33
CA SER A 751 37.33 -24.64 4.00
C SER A 751 36.54 -24.07 2.81
N GLY A 752 35.95 -22.90 2.99
CA GLY A 752 35.92 -21.83 2.00
C GLY A 752 34.62 -21.70 1.20
N GLY A 753 33.88 -20.64 1.44
CA GLY A 753 32.80 -20.12 0.56
C GLY A 753 31.63 -19.52 1.33
N GLU A 754 31.67 -18.22 1.56
CA GLU A 754 30.56 -17.45 2.14
C GLU A 754 29.40 -17.36 1.16
N GLY A 755 28.23 -17.82 1.56
CA GLY A 755 26.97 -17.65 0.86
C GLY A 755 25.89 -17.21 1.83
N GLU A 756 25.28 -16.08 1.57
CA GLU A 756 24.28 -15.40 2.39
C GLU A 756 23.05 -16.26 2.70
N ARG A 757 22.67 -16.30 3.97
CA ARG A 757 21.37 -16.81 4.42
C ARG A 757 20.32 -15.70 4.21
N SER A 758 19.51 -15.85 3.18
CA SER A 758 18.29 -15.06 3.02
C SER A 758 17.13 -15.76 3.72
N SER A 759 16.64 -15.20 4.80
CA SER A 759 15.33 -15.56 5.37
C SER A 759 14.25 -14.79 4.57
N VAL A 760 13.60 -15.49 3.66
CA VAL A 760 12.42 -14.96 2.97
C VAL A 760 11.19 -15.34 3.79
N PRO A 761 10.34 -14.41 4.21
CA PRO A 761 9.07 -14.74 4.84
C PRO A 761 8.13 -15.34 3.79
N ILE A 762 7.42 -16.38 4.19
CA ILE A 762 6.37 -17.02 3.40
C ILE A 762 5.21 -16.01 3.28
N ILE A 763 5.06 -15.44 2.10
CA ILE A 763 3.87 -14.67 1.75
C ILE A 763 2.86 -15.68 1.20
N THR A 764 1.81 -15.96 1.96
CA THR A 764 0.62 -16.64 1.46
C THR A 764 -0.34 -15.57 0.94
N GLU A 765 -0.27 -15.26 -0.34
CA GLU A 765 -1.35 -14.55 -1.01
C GLU A 765 -2.39 -15.54 -1.53
N PRO A 766 -3.69 -15.23 -1.47
CA PRO A 766 -4.72 -16.06 -2.05
C PRO A 766 -4.63 -16.01 -3.58
N VAL A 767 -4.39 -17.17 -4.17
CA VAL A 767 -4.34 -17.31 -5.63
C VAL A 767 -5.75 -17.19 -6.19
N HIS A 768 -6.07 -16.09 -6.83
CA HIS A 768 -7.19 -16.01 -7.76
C HIS A 768 -6.79 -16.71 -9.07
N SER A 769 -7.53 -17.77 -9.39
CA SER A 769 -7.44 -18.48 -10.66
C SER A 769 -7.82 -17.57 -11.81
N ASN A 770 -6.87 -17.11 -12.56
CA ASN A 770 -6.86 -16.85 -14.00
C ASN A 770 -5.69 -15.91 -14.37
N GLU A 771 -4.47 -16.41 -14.29
CA GLU A 771 -3.39 -15.82 -15.06
C GLU A 771 -2.56 -16.93 -15.72
N THR A 772 -2.32 -16.76 -17.02
CA THR A 772 -1.47 -17.64 -17.82
C THR A 772 -0.06 -17.69 -17.24
N ALA A 773 0.36 -18.87 -16.84
CA ALA A 773 1.68 -19.14 -16.28
C ALA A 773 2.81 -18.72 -17.26
N PRO A 774 3.91 -18.15 -16.73
CA PRO A 774 5.06 -17.82 -17.57
C PRO A 774 5.72 -19.09 -18.11
N ARG A 775 6.00 -19.10 -19.41
CA ARG A 775 6.74 -20.18 -20.09
C ARG A 775 8.21 -20.18 -19.64
N LEU A 776 8.66 -21.31 -19.12
CA LEU A 776 10.08 -21.60 -18.94
C LEU A 776 10.73 -21.86 -20.33
N VAL A 777 11.76 -21.13 -20.66
CA VAL A 777 12.51 -21.32 -21.91
C VAL A 777 13.62 -22.36 -21.66
N SER A 778 13.65 -23.42 -22.44
CA SER A 778 14.71 -24.43 -22.40
C SER A 778 15.98 -23.94 -23.11
N PHE A 779 17.13 -24.16 -22.49
CA PHE A 779 18.43 -23.91 -23.11
C PHE A 779 18.94 -25.15 -23.85
N ALA A 780 19.33 -24.94 -25.09
CA ALA A 780 20.02 -25.96 -25.88
C ALA A 780 21.48 -26.13 -25.40
N SER A 781 21.89 -27.38 -25.26
CA SER A 781 23.20 -27.81 -24.78
C SER A 781 24.37 -27.42 -25.69
N GLY A 782 25.21 -26.52 -25.24
CA GLY A 782 26.57 -26.31 -25.75
C GLY A 782 27.56 -26.50 -24.62
N ARG A 783 28.52 -27.36 -24.81
CA ARG A 783 29.52 -27.77 -23.81
C ARG A 783 30.34 -26.63 -23.28
N SER A 784 30.33 -26.37 -21.96
CA SER A 784 31.53 -26.13 -21.16
C SER A 784 31.18 -26.05 -19.68
N ASN A 785 32.07 -26.53 -18.82
CA ASN A 785 31.95 -26.68 -17.38
C ASN A 785 31.94 -25.32 -16.68
N SER A 786 30.76 -24.82 -16.32
CA SER A 786 30.48 -23.91 -15.19
C SER A 786 28.98 -23.64 -15.15
N LEU A 787 28.34 -23.84 -14.00
CA LEU A 787 26.94 -23.56 -13.76
C LEU A 787 26.65 -22.05 -13.83
N PRO A 788 25.66 -21.60 -14.60
CA PRO A 788 25.27 -20.18 -14.56
C PRO A 788 24.25 -19.95 -13.44
N THR A 789 24.58 -19.04 -12.56
CA THR A 789 23.73 -18.52 -11.48
C THR A 789 22.97 -17.26 -11.91
N THR A 790 22.22 -17.29 -13.00
CA THR A 790 21.35 -16.13 -13.33
C THR A 790 20.11 -16.59 -14.08
N TRP A 791 18.96 -16.30 -13.49
CA TRP A 791 17.67 -16.46 -14.12
C TRP A 791 17.27 -15.13 -14.74
N ILE A 792 17.04 -15.09 -16.06
CA ILE A 792 16.50 -13.90 -16.74
C ILE A 792 15.08 -14.26 -17.18
N VAL A 793 14.11 -13.46 -16.74
CA VAL A 793 12.73 -13.52 -17.23
C VAL A 793 12.60 -12.47 -18.34
N GLU A 794 12.47 -12.90 -19.59
CA GLU A 794 12.11 -12.01 -20.69
C GLU A 794 10.60 -12.01 -20.91
N GLN A 795 9.99 -10.85 -20.87
CA GLN A 795 8.65 -10.63 -21.41
C GLN A 795 8.78 -10.35 -22.91
N THR A 796 8.29 -11.25 -23.71
CA THR A 796 8.17 -11.03 -25.16
C THR A 796 6.86 -10.31 -25.48
N GLY A 797 6.92 -8.99 -25.63
CA GLY A 797 5.92 -8.23 -26.36
C GLY A 797 6.30 -8.15 -27.83
N SER A 798 5.42 -8.61 -28.70
CA SER A 798 5.63 -8.55 -30.16
C SER A 798 5.66 -7.10 -30.63
N ALA A 799 6.79 -6.67 -31.16
CA ALA A 799 6.92 -5.42 -31.90
C ALA A 799 6.47 -5.60 -33.33
N ILE A 800 5.47 -4.85 -33.76
CA ILE A 800 5.20 -4.59 -35.19
C ILE A 800 5.73 -3.18 -35.47
N LEU A 801 6.75 -3.12 -36.29
CA LEU A 801 7.30 -1.88 -36.86
C LEU A 801 6.31 -1.29 -37.86
N SER A 802 5.82 -0.07 -37.63
CA SER A 802 5.33 0.81 -38.68
C SER A 802 5.68 2.26 -38.36
N GLN A 803 6.09 2.97 -39.39
CA GLN A 803 6.77 4.25 -39.44
C GLN A 803 5.91 5.45 -39.02
N GLY A 804 6.50 6.40 -38.32
CA GLY A 804 5.98 7.74 -38.12
C GLY A 804 6.37 8.28 -36.71
N PRO A 805 6.59 9.57 -36.51
CA PRO A 805 6.94 10.09 -35.19
C PRO A 805 5.70 10.04 -34.30
N ASP A 806 5.63 9.01 -33.48
CA ASP A 806 4.49 8.80 -32.60
C ASP A 806 4.61 9.69 -31.35
N ARG A 807 3.59 10.49 -31.21
CA ARG A 807 3.36 11.33 -30.02
C ARG A 807 3.16 10.44 -28.81
N CYS A 808 3.87 10.76 -27.74
CA CYS A 808 3.73 10.10 -26.45
C CYS A 808 2.29 10.28 -25.93
N GLY A 809 1.55 9.19 -25.77
CA GLY A 809 0.18 9.17 -25.22
C GLY A 809 0.11 9.24 -23.68
N CYS A 810 1.13 9.78 -23.02
CA CYS A 810 1.16 9.96 -21.58
C CYS A 810 0.19 11.07 -21.15
N PRO A 811 -0.69 10.86 -20.15
CA PRO A 811 -1.60 11.88 -19.65
C PRO A 811 -0.92 13.18 -19.20
N THR A 812 0.32 13.08 -18.70
CA THR A 812 1.15 14.22 -18.30
C THR A 812 1.66 15.00 -19.52
N CYS A 813 2.02 14.31 -20.61
CA CYS A 813 2.41 14.95 -21.86
C CYS A 813 1.22 15.63 -22.55
N MET A 814 0.00 15.05 -22.47
CA MET A 814 -1.20 15.68 -23.03
C MET A 814 -1.63 16.91 -22.22
N ALA A 815 -1.47 16.87 -20.89
CA ALA A 815 -1.69 18.06 -20.04
C ALA A 815 -0.69 19.17 -20.37
N PHE A 816 0.55 18.82 -20.66
CA PHE A 816 1.62 19.76 -21.04
C PHE A 816 1.37 20.36 -22.44
N GLU A 817 1.02 19.55 -23.44
CA GLU A 817 0.67 20.04 -24.79
C GLU A 817 -0.60 20.87 -24.80
N THR A 818 -1.59 20.51 -23.98
CA THR A 818 -2.85 21.26 -23.86
C THR A 818 -2.62 22.62 -23.18
N ALA A 819 -1.71 22.67 -22.21
CA ALA A 819 -1.35 23.92 -21.52
C ALA A 819 -0.57 24.87 -22.46
N VAL A 820 0.35 24.34 -23.28
CA VAL A 820 1.11 25.11 -24.26
C VAL A 820 0.19 25.60 -25.41
N THR A 821 -0.83 24.83 -25.79
CA THR A 821 -1.76 25.22 -26.87
C THR A 821 -2.87 26.16 -26.39
N MET A 822 -3.22 26.13 -25.11
CA MET A 822 -4.24 27.01 -24.53
C MET A 822 -3.70 28.35 -23.97
N ALA A 823 -2.39 28.54 -23.92
CA ALA A 823 -1.77 29.81 -23.57
C ALA A 823 -2.03 30.95 -24.60
N GLY A 824 -2.77 30.64 -25.65
CA GLY A 824 -3.23 31.61 -26.67
C GLY A 824 -4.65 32.17 -26.43
N GLU A 825 -5.46 31.57 -25.59
CA GLU A 825 -6.81 32.07 -25.26
C GLU A 825 -7.16 31.81 -23.79
N THR A 826 -7.12 32.88 -23.00
CA THR A 826 -7.77 33.11 -21.71
C THR A 826 -8.45 31.90 -21.05
N GLU A 827 -7.73 31.22 -20.17
CA GLU A 827 -8.13 30.75 -18.86
C GLU A 827 -7.03 29.83 -18.31
N GLN A 828 -6.44 30.23 -17.22
CA GLN A 828 -5.42 29.47 -16.52
C GLN A 828 -5.99 28.10 -16.11
N SER A 829 -5.58 27.06 -16.83
CA SER A 829 -5.78 25.70 -16.38
C SER A 829 -4.52 25.22 -15.70
N ASP A 830 -4.66 24.76 -14.53
CA ASP A 830 -3.85 24.03 -13.58
C ASP A 830 -2.53 23.42 -14.10
N MET A 831 -1.56 24.23 -14.42
CA MET A 831 -0.16 23.81 -14.40
C MET A 831 0.48 24.10 -13.05
N TYR A 832 1.11 23.11 -12.47
CA TYR A 832 1.63 23.07 -11.11
C TYR A 832 2.87 23.93 -10.87
N LEU A 833 2.89 25.13 -11.39
CA LEU A 833 4.03 26.03 -11.34
C LEU A 833 3.68 27.25 -10.49
N PHE A 834 4.43 27.49 -9.44
CA PHE A 834 4.19 28.60 -8.54
C PHE A 834 5.36 29.57 -8.55
N GLN A 835 5.06 30.81 -8.80
CA GLN A 835 6.01 31.89 -8.72
C GLN A 835 5.82 32.63 -7.40
N ALA A 836 6.90 32.89 -6.67
CA ALA A 836 6.89 33.79 -5.54
C ALA A 836 7.19 35.21 -6.05
N PRO A 837 6.28 36.17 -6.02
CA PRO A 837 6.60 37.55 -6.26
C PRO A 837 7.30 38.09 -4.99
N LEU A 838 8.42 38.69 -5.20
CA LEU A 838 9.11 39.44 -4.18
C LEU A 838 9.30 40.83 -4.72
N GLU A 839 8.91 41.85 -3.98
CA GLU A 839 9.39 43.19 -4.18
C GLU A 839 10.85 43.34 -3.77
#